data_6f27dacf2f6d171b460a0dd824a8a88b
#
_entry.id   6f27dacf2f6d171b460a0dd824a8a88b
#
_cell.length_a   1.000
_cell.length_b   1.000
_cell.length_c   1.000
_cell.angle_alpha   90.00
_cell.angle_beta   90.00
_cell.angle_gamma   90.00
#
_symmetry.space_group_name_H-M   'P 1'
#
loop_
_entity.id
_entity.type
_entity.pdbx_description
1 polymer ?
#
loop_
_entity_poly.entity_id
_entity_poly.type
_entity_poly.pdbx_seq_one_letter_code
_entity_poly.pdbx_strand_id
1 'polypeptide(L)'
;PRVRRQRQMCIRDRYTELEELASFHDAINSSITLYPSLLTNEYDLNDEGKTILSFEFDHQLNIKFEKNLRNGYINENVNLIKANEYDAINEAIDLAYEEEYQDYDEIKELRNNRTQMLKNALKLGKCIGRKLNSIKFEISSEFIEYMEDRNAQGRVERFIHVGDYLQFPMVGKSSELQRLADSMLRITNPNQFYPHSKTKRIPAPANPRLCDFLFDPRYAGEFDENLEEVKKRITETKIEKFLNDKQLEAVAKAVSAPDIAIIQGPPGTGKTTVIAEIIWQQILKKPDSKILLTSQTNLAVDNALERLQGRRGIRPVRIQNASTEKEIGIEAKRYMLDFMEDWCIKPSAENEDNGTNIWIDSILKGMTDDTKYASVINQWKRDLTVRDRNTREYFYEAYKSNVNLVAATCSICGSKQLQEIYKYLFGNNENAFDVVIMDEASKATPLEMSVPMVWGKKIIIIGDHKQLPPMMNENNIITSLKKANQKVLAETIESFKESQFEILFRTAFKLKPSIVATLDTQYRMHKKIMDTIGHFYSEELEEGLKCGLADEDMDNEQYNARGSRYHGLTIPGFIEPQTHAIWVNVNTYESQPSGSTSYVNYGELDAIKTVIKALQKADGFQKFMDSQEKPEDKEIGIITFYGAQYGKIKEMYKDGKIDKSLPCRINVVDKFQGMERNIIIISTVRSNKEKHYGFAEDIRRINVGFSRARRLLIVIGNRDFFRENAHYKKSIDEMDHFDIKQLQHLVR
;
A
#
# COMPACT_ATOMS: atom_id res chain seq x y z
N PRO A 1 -2.69 -6.25 -41.79
CA PRO A 1 -3.86 -6.99 -41.25
C PRO A 1 -3.50 -8.29 -40.52
N ARG A 2 -2.61 -9.12 -41.07
CA ARG A 2 -2.17 -10.38 -40.42
C ARG A 2 -1.42 -10.14 -39.09
N VAL A 3 -0.49 -9.19 -39.09
CA VAL A 3 0.27 -8.82 -37.86
C VAL A 3 -0.66 -8.24 -36.77
N ARG A 4 -1.68 -7.47 -37.19
CA ARG A 4 -2.68 -6.91 -36.26
C ARG A 4 -3.56 -8.02 -35.65
N ARG A 5 -4.00 -9.01 -36.45
CA ARG A 5 -4.75 -10.18 -35.96
C ARG A 5 -3.90 -11.08 -35.06
N GLN A 6 -2.63 -11.28 -35.41
CA GLN A 6 -1.73 -12.12 -34.61
C GLN A 6 -1.38 -11.46 -33.26
N ARG A 7 -1.21 -10.11 -33.21
CA ARG A 7 -1.03 -9.37 -31.96
C ARG A 7 -2.30 -9.29 -31.14
N GLN A 8 -3.47 -9.13 -31.76
CA GLN A 8 -4.75 -9.23 -31.06
C GLN A 8 -5.00 -10.65 -30.50
N MET A 9 -4.53 -11.69 -31.19
CA MET A 9 -4.53 -13.05 -30.65
C MET A 9 -3.60 -13.18 -29.43
N CYS A 10 -2.35 -12.75 -29.51
CA CYS A 10 -1.42 -12.80 -28.37
C CYS A 10 -1.91 -11.99 -27.17
N ILE A 11 -2.58 -10.86 -27.40
CA ILE A 11 -3.23 -10.05 -26.37
C ILE A 11 -4.42 -10.83 -25.79
N ARG A 12 -5.25 -11.39 -26.63
CA ARG A 12 -6.42 -12.21 -26.24
C ARG A 12 -5.98 -13.45 -25.46
N ASP A 13 -4.90 -14.10 -25.86
CA ASP A 13 -4.37 -15.30 -25.20
C ASP A 13 -3.84 -14.97 -23.81
N ARG A 14 -3.12 -13.85 -23.63
CA ARG A 14 -2.71 -13.36 -22.28
C ARG A 14 -3.91 -13.01 -21.39
N TYR A 15 -5.01 -12.52 -21.97
CA TYR A 15 -6.21 -12.24 -21.20
C TYR A 15 -6.97 -13.49 -20.82
N THR A 16 -7.05 -14.46 -21.73
CA THR A 16 -7.62 -15.77 -21.43
C THR A 16 -6.86 -16.40 -20.27
N GLU A 17 -5.53 -16.30 -20.27
CA GLU A 17 -4.67 -16.73 -19.15
C GLU A 17 -4.96 -15.98 -17.84
N LEU A 18 -5.20 -14.67 -17.90
CA LEU A 18 -5.57 -13.87 -16.71
C LEU A 18 -7.01 -14.14 -16.23
N GLU A 19 -7.95 -14.36 -17.17
CA GLU A 19 -9.32 -14.80 -16.87
C GLU A 19 -9.34 -16.21 -16.26
N GLU A 20 -8.52 -17.11 -16.77
CA GLU A 20 -8.32 -18.45 -16.24
C GLU A 20 -7.66 -18.38 -14.86
N LEU A 21 -6.70 -17.48 -14.63
CA LEU A 21 -6.09 -17.24 -13.32
C LEU A 21 -7.11 -16.67 -12.33
N ALA A 22 -7.96 -15.72 -12.76
CA ALA A 22 -9.02 -15.16 -11.95
C ALA A 22 -10.11 -16.21 -11.63
N SER A 23 -10.51 -16.99 -12.63
CA SER A 23 -11.48 -18.10 -12.47
C SER A 23 -10.93 -19.20 -11.56
N PHE A 24 -9.64 -19.43 -11.62
CA PHE A 24 -8.93 -20.40 -10.81
C PHE A 24 -8.76 -19.92 -9.35
N HIS A 25 -8.44 -18.64 -9.14
CA HIS A 25 -8.52 -18.02 -7.81
C HIS A 25 -9.94 -18.09 -7.24
N ASP A 26 -10.96 -17.93 -8.06
CA ASP A 26 -12.36 -18.12 -7.66
C ASP A 26 -12.65 -19.58 -7.26
N ALA A 27 -12.13 -20.56 -7.99
CA ALA A 27 -12.27 -21.97 -7.68
C ALA A 27 -11.52 -22.38 -6.41
N ILE A 28 -10.33 -21.82 -6.14
CA ILE A 28 -9.58 -22.03 -4.89
C ILE A 28 -10.29 -21.42 -3.69
N ASN A 29 -10.89 -20.23 -3.88
CA ASN A 29 -11.52 -19.49 -2.80
C ASN A 29 -12.97 -19.91 -2.56
N SER A 30 -13.61 -20.55 -3.53
CA SER A 30 -14.92 -21.19 -3.33
C SER A 30 -14.80 -22.51 -2.54
N SER A 31 -13.62 -23.12 -2.50
CA SER A 31 -13.30 -24.21 -1.55
C SER A 31 -12.99 -23.60 -0.17
N ILE A 32 -14.01 -23.17 0.54
CA ILE A 32 -13.90 -22.76 1.94
C ILE A 32 -13.35 -23.95 2.71
N THR A 33 -12.14 -23.82 3.23
CA THR A 33 -11.56 -24.88 4.03
C THR A 33 -12.10 -24.74 5.44
N LEU A 34 -13.11 -25.55 5.75
CA LEU A 34 -13.63 -25.72 7.10
C LEU A 34 -12.79 -26.75 7.83
N TYR A 35 -12.41 -26.43 9.04
CA TYR A 35 -11.64 -27.33 9.90
C TYR A 35 -12.52 -27.76 11.07
N PRO A 36 -12.85 -29.05 11.22
CA PRO A 36 -13.50 -29.54 12.41
C PRO A 36 -12.61 -29.30 13.63
N SER A 37 -13.16 -28.73 14.68
CA SER A 37 -12.43 -28.35 15.88
C SER A 37 -12.63 -29.36 17.01
N LEU A 38 -11.56 -29.66 17.72
CA LEU A 38 -11.62 -30.28 19.05
C LEU A 38 -11.34 -29.14 20.05
N LEU A 39 -12.34 -28.79 20.85
CA LEU A 39 -12.21 -27.74 21.85
C LEU A 39 -11.35 -28.24 23.02
N THR A 40 -10.31 -27.50 23.37
CA THR A 40 -9.66 -27.65 24.67
C THR A 40 -10.23 -26.67 25.67
N ASN A 41 -10.44 -27.13 26.90
CA ASN A 41 -11.00 -26.33 28.00
C ASN A 41 -9.98 -25.34 28.59
N GLU A 42 -8.96 -24.91 27.84
CA GLU A 42 -8.00 -23.93 28.31
C GLU A 42 -8.49 -22.51 27.97
N TYR A 43 -9.02 -21.86 28.99
CA TYR A 43 -9.24 -20.44 29.02
C TYR A 43 -7.99 -19.75 29.55
N ASP A 44 -7.57 -18.72 28.86
CA ASP A 44 -6.48 -17.87 29.32
C ASP A 44 -6.92 -16.40 29.17
N LEU A 45 -6.36 -15.52 29.97
CA LEU A 45 -6.53 -14.08 29.83
C LEU A 45 -5.19 -13.52 29.33
N ASN A 46 -5.24 -12.66 28.34
CA ASN A 46 -4.02 -11.93 27.94
C ASN A 46 -3.72 -10.80 28.93
N ASP A 47 -2.56 -10.17 28.77
CA ASP A 47 -2.10 -9.03 29.60
C ASP A 47 -3.07 -7.82 29.58
N GLU A 48 -4.00 -7.78 28.62
CA GLU A 48 -5.06 -6.76 28.48
C GLU A 48 -6.41 -7.22 29.08
N GLY A 49 -6.48 -8.39 29.67
CA GLY A 49 -7.70 -8.96 30.28
C GLY A 49 -8.71 -9.51 29.26
N LYS A 50 -8.30 -9.71 27.99
CA LYS A 50 -9.18 -10.30 26.96
C LYS A 50 -9.15 -11.82 27.01
N THR A 51 -10.29 -12.43 26.76
CA THR A 51 -10.45 -13.90 26.78
C THR A 51 -9.78 -14.53 25.59
N ILE A 52 -8.96 -15.54 25.84
CA ILE A 52 -8.29 -16.36 24.84
C ILE A 52 -8.86 -17.79 24.89
N LEU A 53 -9.23 -18.32 23.73
CA LEU A 53 -9.62 -19.72 23.57
C LEU A 53 -8.56 -20.47 22.77
N SER A 54 -8.30 -21.72 23.19
CA SER A 54 -7.41 -22.65 22.49
C SER A 54 -8.24 -23.78 21.87
N PHE A 55 -7.96 -24.09 20.60
CA PHE A 55 -8.57 -25.21 19.87
C PHE A 55 -7.49 -26.21 19.51
N GLU A 56 -7.75 -27.49 19.70
CA GLU A 56 -6.90 -28.58 19.22
C GLU A 56 -7.49 -29.21 17.96
N PHE A 57 -6.62 -29.76 17.12
CA PHE A 57 -6.99 -30.44 15.87
C PHE A 57 -6.45 -31.87 15.85
N ASP A 58 -7.18 -32.76 15.20
CA ASP A 58 -6.73 -34.16 15.00
C ASP A 58 -5.42 -34.19 14.17
N HIS A 59 -4.55 -35.14 14.51
CA HIS A 59 -3.20 -35.25 13.94
C HIS A 59 -3.19 -35.44 12.41
N GLN A 60 -4.20 -36.07 11.82
CA GLN A 60 -4.29 -36.24 10.36
C GLN A 60 -4.68 -34.96 9.62
N LEU A 61 -5.45 -34.08 10.25
CA LEU A 61 -5.78 -32.74 9.72
C LEU A 61 -4.61 -31.78 9.85
N ASN A 62 -3.70 -32.04 10.76
CA ASN A 62 -2.53 -31.21 11.07
C ASN A 62 -1.60 -30.98 9.88
N ILE A 63 -1.33 -31.99 9.05
CA ILE A 63 -0.38 -31.87 7.92
C ILE A 63 -0.92 -30.92 6.85
N LYS A 64 -2.22 -30.96 6.60
CA LYS A 64 -2.90 -30.10 5.62
C LYS A 64 -3.05 -28.68 6.16
N PHE A 65 -3.38 -28.57 7.43
CA PHE A 65 -3.52 -27.33 8.18
C PHE A 65 -2.17 -26.63 8.40
N GLU A 66 -1.12 -27.37 8.76
CA GLU A 66 0.23 -26.83 8.87
C GLU A 66 0.73 -26.19 7.58
N LYS A 67 0.45 -26.81 6.44
CA LYS A 67 0.85 -26.28 5.13
C LYS A 67 0.16 -24.98 4.79
N ASN A 68 -1.10 -24.81 5.20
CA ASN A 68 -1.89 -23.61 4.94
C ASN A 68 -1.67 -22.52 6.00
N LEU A 69 -1.48 -22.89 7.28
CA LEU A 69 -1.23 -21.95 8.39
C LEU A 69 0.18 -21.36 8.40
N ARG A 70 1.17 -22.01 7.81
CA ARG A 70 2.52 -21.43 7.70
C ARG A 70 2.53 -20.08 7.03
N ASN A 71 1.47 -19.72 6.30
CA ASN A 71 1.44 -18.59 5.37
C ASN A 71 0.47 -17.44 5.71
N GLY A 72 -0.04 -17.31 6.94
CA GLY A 72 -0.64 -16.03 7.23
C GLY A 72 -1.98 -15.90 7.93
N TYR A 73 -2.47 -16.90 8.65
CA TYR A 73 -3.71 -16.71 9.44
C TYR A 73 -3.50 -16.03 10.81
N ILE A 74 -2.26 -15.83 11.25
CA ILE A 74 -1.98 -15.06 12.46
C ILE A 74 -2.37 -13.60 12.20
N ASN A 75 -3.19 -13.06 13.09
CA ASN A 75 -3.87 -11.76 13.02
C ASN A 75 -5.13 -11.72 12.14
N GLU A 76 -5.55 -12.82 11.51
CA GLU A 76 -6.83 -12.89 10.79
C GLU A 76 -8.00 -13.19 11.74
N ASN A 77 -9.19 -12.66 11.40
CA ASN A 77 -10.41 -12.99 12.09
C ASN A 77 -10.89 -14.38 11.67
N VAL A 78 -11.52 -15.11 12.58
CA VAL A 78 -12.05 -16.45 12.35
C VAL A 78 -13.50 -16.50 12.74
N ASN A 79 -14.30 -17.16 11.91
CA ASN A 79 -15.72 -17.35 12.16
C ASN A 79 -15.98 -18.79 12.61
N LEU A 80 -17.03 -18.96 13.40
CA LEU A 80 -17.56 -20.24 13.84
C LEU A 80 -18.79 -20.60 13.00
N ILE A 81 -18.82 -21.83 12.50
CA ILE A 81 -19.97 -22.38 11.78
C ILE A 81 -20.43 -23.63 12.54
N LYS A 82 -21.72 -23.70 12.78
CA LYS A 82 -22.31 -24.86 13.43
C LYS A 82 -22.35 -26.05 12.49
N ALA A 83 -21.73 -27.18 12.91
CA ALA A 83 -21.61 -28.37 12.08
C ALA A 83 -22.96 -28.93 11.68
N ASN A 84 -23.90 -29.04 12.63
CA ASN A 84 -25.23 -29.57 12.39
C ASN A 84 -26.01 -28.79 11.31
N GLU A 85 -25.90 -27.47 11.28
CA GLU A 85 -26.59 -26.63 10.29
C GLU A 85 -25.90 -26.71 8.92
N TYR A 86 -24.57 -26.73 8.90
CA TYR A 86 -23.81 -26.77 7.66
C TYR A 86 -23.88 -28.14 6.98
N ASP A 87 -23.78 -29.21 7.74
CA ASP A 87 -23.84 -30.57 7.23
C ASP A 87 -25.24 -30.91 6.71
N ALA A 88 -26.30 -30.45 7.39
CA ALA A 88 -27.69 -30.61 6.94
C ALA A 88 -27.94 -29.93 5.57
N ILE A 89 -27.40 -28.74 5.35
CA ILE A 89 -27.52 -28.06 4.04
C ILE A 89 -26.72 -28.80 2.96
N ASN A 90 -25.54 -29.34 3.28
CA ASN A 90 -24.76 -30.11 2.31
C ASN A 90 -25.44 -31.44 1.97
N GLU A 91 -25.98 -32.16 2.96
CA GLU A 91 -26.76 -33.36 2.72
C GLU A 91 -27.98 -33.08 1.82
N ALA A 92 -28.71 -31.98 2.06
CA ALA A 92 -29.83 -31.59 1.20
C ALA A 92 -29.37 -31.27 -0.24
N ILE A 93 -28.22 -30.64 -0.42
CA ILE A 93 -27.64 -30.38 -1.75
C ILE A 93 -27.27 -31.70 -2.44
N ASP A 94 -26.64 -32.63 -1.72
CA ASP A 94 -26.20 -33.91 -2.27
C ASP A 94 -27.40 -34.76 -2.65
N LEU A 95 -28.44 -34.83 -1.82
CA LEU A 95 -29.68 -35.51 -2.11
C LEU A 95 -30.38 -34.93 -3.35
N ALA A 96 -30.47 -33.60 -3.49
CA ALA A 96 -31.05 -32.96 -4.64
C ALA A 96 -30.27 -33.23 -5.95
N TYR A 97 -29.00 -33.59 -5.87
CA TYR A 97 -28.22 -34.05 -7.02
C TYR A 97 -28.41 -35.53 -7.36
N GLU A 98 -28.79 -36.36 -6.39
CA GLU A 98 -29.01 -37.80 -6.58
C GLU A 98 -30.44 -38.11 -7.10
N GLU A 99 -31.37 -37.15 -7.06
CA GLU A 99 -32.72 -37.33 -7.59
C GLU A 99 -32.72 -37.51 -9.12
N GLU A 100 -33.56 -38.43 -9.60
CA GLU A 100 -33.68 -38.79 -11.02
C GLU A 100 -34.15 -37.62 -11.91
N TYR A 101 -34.83 -36.63 -11.31
CA TYR A 101 -35.22 -35.36 -11.91
C TYR A 101 -34.62 -34.21 -11.07
N GLN A 102 -33.43 -33.72 -11.50
CA GLN A 102 -32.75 -32.63 -10.81
C GLN A 102 -33.54 -31.30 -10.98
N ASP A 103 -34.07 -30.77 -9.89
CA ASP A 103 -34.58 -29.41 -9.86
C ASP A 103 -33.46 -28.41 -9.67
N TYR A 104 -33.02 -27.80 -10.78
CA TYR A 104 -31.92 -26.82 -10.79
C TYR A 104 -32.25 -25.54 -9.98
N ASP A 105 -33.55 -25.17 -9.84
CA ASP A 105 -33.93 -24.00 -9.06
C ASP A 105 -33.84 -24.31 -7.55
N GLU A 106 -34.19 -25.50 -7.11
CA GLU A 106 -34.02 -25.96 -5.73
C GLU A 106 -32.56 -26.07 -5.35
N ILE A 107 -31.73 -26.71 -6.19
CA ILE A 107 -30.28 -26.80 -5.99
C ILE A 107 -29.66 -25.41 -5.88
N LYS A 108 -30.09 -24.47 -6.69
CA LYS A 108 -29.62 -23.09 -6.67
C LYS A 108 -30.04 -22.37 -5.38
N GLU A 109 -31.23 -22.59 -4.88
CA GLU A 109 -31.71 -22.03 -3.62
C GLU A 109 -30.94 -22.58 -2.43
N LEU A 110 -30.71 -23.89 -2.35
CA LEU A 110 -29.92 -24.53 -1.31
C LEU A 110 -28.47 -24.00 -1.31
N ARG A 111 -27.87 -23.84 -2.48
CA ARG A 111 -26.52 -23.24 -2.61
C ARG A 111 -26.50 -21.77 -2.16
N ASN A 112 -27.56 -21.02 -2.47
CA ASN A 112 -27.68 -19.64 -2.00
C ASN A 112 -27.82 -19.60 -0.48
N ASN A 113 -28.62 -20.48 0.12
CA ASN A 113 -28.80 -20.60 1.56
C ASN A 113 -27.49 -20.95 2.26
N ARG A 114 -26.73 -21.92 1.73
CA ARG A 114 -25.38 -22.25 2.20
C ARG A 114 -24.45 -21.03 2.13
N THR A 115 -24.49 -20.29 1.03
CA THR A 115 -23.64 -19.08 0.83
C THR A 115 -24.02 -17.99 1.82
N GLN A 116 -25.30 -17.78 2.09
CA GLN A 116 -25.77 -16.80 3.08
C GLN A 116 -25.37 -17.22 4.51
N MET A 117 -25.49 -18.49 4.85
CA MET A 117 -25.05 -19.02 6.13
C MET A 117 -23.55 -18.78 6.35
N LEU A 118 -22.72 -19.04 5.33
CA LEU A 118 -21.29 -18.80 5.40
C LEU A 118 -20.94 -17.31 5.51
N LYS A 119 -21.73 -16.43 4.90
CA LYS A 119 -21.57 -14.97 5.02
C LYS A 119 -21.97 -14.44 6.40
N ASN A 120 -23.00 -15.04 6.98
CA ASN A 120 -23.54 -14.66 8.29
C ASN A 120 -22.93 -15.47 9.44
N ALA A 121 -21.82 -16.19 9.19
CA ALA A 121 -21.15 -16.99 10.19
C ALA A 121 -20.70 -16.14 11.38
N LEU A 122 -20.85 -16.70 12.59
CA LEU A 122 -20.58 -16.01 13.83
C LEU A 122 -19.09 -15.70 13.96
N LYS A 123 -18.74 -14.45 14.14
CA LYS A 123 -17.36 -14.00 14.29
C LYS A 123 -16.80 -14.43 15.65
N LEU A 124 -15.99 -15.48 15.66
CA LEU A 124 -15.37 -16.01 16.87
C LEU A 124 -14.36 -15.04 17.47
N GLY A 125 -13.41 -14.58 16.67
CA GLY A 125 -12.35 -13.73 17.16
C GLY A 125 -11.12 -13.73 16.25
N LYS A 126 -9.98 -13.25 16.78
CA LYS A 126 -8.73 -13.05 16.06
C LYS A 126 -7.72 -14.14 16.41
N CYS A 127 -7.11 -14.77 15.41
CA CYS A 127 -6.02 -15.72 15.61
C CYS A 127 -4.78 -15.00 16.14
N ILE A 128 -4.32 -15.33 17.34
CA ILE A 128 -3.20 -14.66 18.02
C ILE A 128 -1.96 -15.53 18.16
N GLY A 129 -2.08 -16.83 18.00
CA GLY A 129 -0.95 -17.72 18.17
C GLY A 129 -1.24 -19.17 17.83
N ARG A 130 -0.16 -19.94 17.75
CA ARG A 130 -0.18 -21.34 17.37
C ARG A 130 0.85 -22.14 18.18
N LYS A 131 0.49 -23.36 18.56
CA LYS A 131 1.39 -24.45 18.94
C LYS A 131 1.17 -25.62 17.99
N LEU A 132 2.01 -26.67 18.05
CA LEU A 132 2.04 -27.78 17.08
C LEU A 132 0.65 -28.36 16.73
N ASN A 133 -0.24 -28.54 17.72
CA ASN A 133 -1.58 -29.13 17.57
C ASN A 133 -2.69 -28.20 18.01
N SER A 134 -2.39 -26.97 18.39
CA SER A 134 -3.41 -26.02 18.88
C SER A 134 -3.26 -24.64 18.26
N ILE A 135 -4.39 -23.96 18.14
CA ILE A 135 -4.47 -22.58 17.69
C ILE A 135 -5.17 -21.75 18.76
N LYS A 136 -4.70 -20.52 18.98
CA LYS A 136 -5.24 -19.61 19.98
C LYS A 136 -5.96 -18.44 19.32
N PHE A 137 -7.13 -18.10 19.82
CA PHE A 137 -7.93 -16.99 19.38
C PHE A 137 -8.22 -16.01 20.53
N GLU A 138 -8.03 -14.73 20.28
CA GLU A 138 -8.60 -13.66 21.09
C GLU A 138 -10.06 -13.48 20.68
N ILE A 139 -10.99 -13.68 21.62
CA ILE A 139 -12.43 -13.71 21.35
C ILE A 139 -12.95 -12.29 21.06
N SER A 140 -13.85 -12.17 20.08
CA SER A 140 -14.49 -10.91 19.71
C SER A 140 -15.56 -10.49 20.73
N SER A 141 -15.78 -9.16 20.86
CA SER A 141 -16.88 -8.62 21.67
C SER A 141 -18.24 -9.10 21.18
N GLU A 142 -18.42 -9.22 19.84
CA GLU A 142 -19.64 -9.75 19.23
C GLU A 142 -19.94 -11.19 19.69
N PHE A 143 -18.90 -12.02 19.84
CA PHE A 143 -19.08 -13.37 20.33
C PHE A 143 -19.41 -13.40 21.81
N ILE A 144 -18.83 -12.51 22.60
CA ILE A 144 -19.14 -12.37 24.03
C ILE A 144 -20.59 -11.95 24.22
N GLU A 145 -21.05 -10.92 23.51
CA GLU A 145 -22.47 -10.47 23.52
C GLU A 145 -23.41 -11.60 23.11
N TYR A 146 -23.09 -12.33 22.04
CA TYR A 146 -23.86 -13.47 21.59
C TYR A 146 -23.98 -14.57 22.66
N MET A 147 -22.94 -14.80 23.46
CA MET A 147 -22.96 -15.73 24.57
C MET A 147 -23.82 -15.21 25.74
N GLU A 148 -23.74 -13.92 26.04
CA GLU A 148 -24.49 -13.25 27.13
C GLU A 148 -25.98 -13.22 26.83
N ASP A 149 -26.41 -12.87 25.63
CA ASP A 149 -27.80 -12.82 25.17
C ASP A 149 -28.52 -14.19 25.29
N ARG A 150 -27.77 -15.29 25.27
CA ARG A 150 -28.32 -16.65 25.38
C ARG A 150 -28.21 -17.28 26.77
N ASN A 151 -28.02 -16.47 27.80
CA ASN A 151 -27.96 -16.91 29.21
C ASN A 151 -26.93 -18.01 29.50
N ALA A 152 -25.80 -17.95 28.83
CA ALA A 152 -24.80 -19.00 28.89
C ALA A 152 -23.84 -18.92 30.09
N GLN A 153 -23.99 -17.94 30.94
CA GLN A 153 -23.19 -17.76 32.17
C GLN A 153 -21.68 -18.06 31.97
N GLY A 154 -21.10 -17.56 30.88
CA GLY A 154 -19.67 -17.67 30.62
C GLY A 154 -19.14 -19.07 30.27
N ARG A 155 -20.01 -20.04 30.02
CA ARG A 155 -19.58 -21.39 29.61
C ARG A 155 -19.59 -21.55 28.08
N VAL A 156 -18.45 -21.29 27.46
CA VAL A 156 -18.22 -21.48 26.00
C VAL A 156 -18.56 -22.89 25.53
N GLU A 157 -18.37 -23.90 26.37
CA GLU A 157 -18.70 -25.31 26.11
C GLU A 157 -20.17 -25.56 25.71
N ARG A 158 -21.09 -24.64 26.06
CA ARG A 158 -22.49 -24.72 25.66
C ARG A 158 -22.76 -24.20 24.23
N PHE A 159 -21.82 -23.47 23.65
CA PHE A 159 -21.97 -22.85 22.34
C PHE A 159 -21.08 -23.45 21.27
N ILE A 160 -19.91 -23.92 21.63
CA ILE A 160 -18.98 -24.55 20.72
C ILE A 160 -18.98 -26.03 21.02
N HIS A 161 -19.36 -26.83 20.02
CA HIS A 161 -19.40 -28.29 20.11
C HIS A 161 -18.20 -28.87 19.37
N VAL A 162 -17.75 -30.03 19.85
CA VAL A 162 -16.77 -30.84 19.11
C VAL A 162 -17.31 -31.13 17.71
N GLY A 163 -16.56 -30.77 16.68
CA GLY A 163 -16.96 -30.92 15.29
C GLY A 163 -17.44 -29.62 14.63
N ASP A 164 -17.80 -28.57 15.38
CA ASP A 164 -18.07 -27.25 14.79
C ASP A 164 -16.89 -26.78 13.95
N TYR A 165 -17.18 -26.10 12.84
CA TYR A 165 -16.15 -25.71 11.89
C TYR A 165 -15.59 -24.32 12.18
N LEU A 166 -14.29 -24.19 12.11
CA LEU A 166 -13.60 -22.90 12.08
C LEU A 166 -13.44 -22.45 10.62
N GLN A 167 -14.09 -21.35 10.28
CA GLN A 167 -13.97 -20.73 8.97
C GLN A 167 -12.94 -19.59 9.07
N PHE A 168 -11.83 -19.78 8.40
CA PHE A 168 -10.90 -18.67 8.18
C PHE A 168 -11.44 -17.82 7.04
N PRO A 169 -11.75 -16.53 7.26
CA PRO A 169 -12.46 -15.74 6.28
C PRO A 169 -11.65 -15.55 5.02
N MET A 170 -12.06 -16.22 3.98
CA MET A 170 -11.69 -15.93 2.60
C MET A 170 -12.71 -14.98 1.94
N VAL A 171 -13.76 -14.58 2.67
CA VAL A 171 -14.89 -13.79 2.15
C VAL A 171 -14.45 -12.43 1.62
N GLY A 172 -13.47 -11.77 2.25
CA GLY A 172 -12.88 -10.54 1.74
C GLY A 172 -12.14 -10.75 0.41
N LYS A 173 -11.40 -11.84 0.30
CA LYS A 173 -10.65 -12.19 -0.92
C LYS A 173 -11.55 -12.57 -2.09
N SER A 174 -12.66 -13.29 -1.85
CA SER A 174 -13.63 -13.62 -2.90
C SER A 174 -14.24 -12.36 -3.53
N SER A 175 -14.64 -11.39 -2.72
CA SER A 175 -15.19 -10.12 -3.25
C SER A 175 -14.13 -9.27 -3.95
N GLU A 176 -12.88 -9.37 -3.55
CA GLU A 176 -11.74 -8.71 -4.18
C GLU A 176 -11.47 -9.33 -5.55
N LEU A 177 -11.37 -10.64 -5.63
CA LEU A 177 -11.17 -11.37 -6.89
C LEU A 177 -12.30 -11.12 -7.90
N GLN A 178 -13.54 -11.06 -7.42
CA GLN A 178 -14.68 -10.72 -8.29
C GLN A 178 -14.55 -9.31 -8.87
N ARG A 179 -14.05 -8.35 -8.09
CA ARG A 179 -13.78 -6.98 -8.57
C ARG A 179 -12.65 -6.95 -9.61
N LEU A 180 -11.59 -7.73 -9.39
CA LEU A 180 -10.49 -7.88 -10.32
C LEU A 180 -10.99 -8.49 -11.65
N ALA A 181 -11.74 -9.59 -11.59
CA ALA A 181 -12.35 -10.23 -12.74
C ALA A 181 -13.32 -9.29 -13.49
N ASP A 182 -14.17 -8.54 -12.77
CA ASP A 182 -15.11 -7.59 -13.36
C ASP A 182 -14.38 -6.47 -14.13
N SER A 183 -13.29 -5.92 -13.56
CA SER A 183 -12.51 -4.89 -14.22
C SER A 183 -11.84 -5.41 -15.50
N MET A 184 -11.36 -6.65 -15.49
CA MET A 184 -10.79 -7.28 -16.68
C MET A 184 -11.85 -7.50 -17.77
N LEU A 185 -13.02 -8.04 -17.41
CA LEU A 185 -14.12 -8.19 -18.34
C LEU A 185 -14.55 -6.85 -18.97
N ARG A 186 -14.53 -5.76 -18.20
CA ARG A 186 -14.82 -4.42 -18.72
C ARG A 186 -13.80 -3.97 -19.78
N ILE A 187 -12.54 -4.37 -19.64
CA ILE A 187 -11.49 -4.05 -20.60
C ILE A 187 -11.59 -4.95 -21.85
N THR A 188 -11.79 -6.27 -21.65
CA THR A 188 -11.69 -7.27 -22.73
C THR A 188 -12.97 -7.50 -23.48
N ASN A 189 -14.12 -7.49 -22.80
CA ASN A 189 -15.43 -7.85 -23.31
C ASN A 189 -16.51 -6.78 -23.04
N PRO A 190 -16.23 -5.48 -23.29
CA PRO A 190 -17.20 -4.42 -23.03
C PRO A 190 -18.49 -4.64 -23.82
N ASN A 191 -19.62 -4.31 -23.19
CA ASN A 191 -20.97 -4.41 -23.80
C ASN A 191 -21.48 -5.82 -24.10
N GLN A 192 -20.70 -6.86 -23.85
CA GLN A 192 -21.15 -8.26 -23.92
C GLN A 192 -21.97 -8.62 -22.67
N PHE A 193 -22.68 -9.74 -22.71
CA PHE A 193 -23.33 -10.25 -21.51
C PHE A 193 -22.32 -10.89 -20.57
N TYR A 194 -22.53 -10.74 -19.27
CA TYR A 194 -21.76 -11.50 -18.29
C TYR A 194 -21.89 -13.01 -18.55
N PRO A 195 -20.84 -13.83 -18.34
CA PRO A 195 -20.87 -15.27 -18.65
C PRO A 195 -22.06 -16.03 -18.04
N HIS A 196 -22.58 -15.54 -16.90
CA HIS A 196 -23.68 -16.18 -16.16
C HIS A 196 -24.97 -15.36 -16.18
N SER A 197 -25.14 -14.41 -17.11
CA SER A 197 -26.33 -13.56 -17.21
C SER A 197 -26.74 -13.33 -18.65
N LYS A 198 -28.02 -13.53 -18.92
CA LYS A 198 -28.64 -13.21 -20.23
C LYS A 198 -29.17 -11.77 -20.31
N THR A 199 -29.17 -11.06 -19.20
CA THR A 199 -29.79 -9.72 -19.10
C THR A 199 -28.79 -8.62 -18.71
N LYS A 200 -27.78 -8.92 -17.92
CA LYS A 200 -26.80 -7.95 -17.44
C LYS A 200 -25.61 -7.87 -18.40
N ARG A 201 -25.38 -6.68 -18.96
CA ARG A 201 -24.20 -6.41 -19.81
C ARG A 201 -23.02 -5.94 -18.98
N ILE A 202 -21.83 -6.25 -19.46
CA ILE A 202 -20.55 -5.78 -18.92
C ILE A 202 -20.40 -4.30 -19.28
N PRO A 203 -20.26 -3.38 -18.31
CA PRO A 203 -20.06 -1.96 -18.60
C PRO A 203 -18.76 -1.73 -19.38
N ALA A 204 -18.76 -0.80 -20.31
CA ALA A 204 -17.51 -0.37 -20.96
C ALA A 204 -16.61 0.39 -19.98
N PRO A 205 -15.29 0.40 -20.18
CA PRO A 205 -14.39 1.31 -19.49
C PRO A 205 -14.68 2.76 -19.88
N ALA A 206 -14.32 3.73 -19.01
CA ALA A 206 -14.53 5.15 -19.27
C ALA A 206 -13.77 5.64 -20.52
N ASN A 207 -12.59 5.07 -20.80
CA ASN A 207 -11.89 5.23 -22.08
C ASN A 207 -12.10 3.98 -22.94
N PRO A 208 -12.84 4.05 -24.06
CA PRO A 208 -13.08 2.90 -24.91
C PRO A 208 -11.80 2.31 -25.55
N ARG A 209 -10.71 3.09 -25.61
CA ARG A 209 -9.43 2.69 -26.18
C ARG A 209 -8.48 2.08 -25.14
N LEU A 210 -8.94 1.92 -23.90
CA LEU A 210 -8.11 1.43 -22.78
C LEU A 210 -7.41 0.12 -23.14
N CYS A 211 -8.11 -0.82 -23.76
CA CYS A 211 -7.56 -2.09 -24.19
C CYS A 211 -6.39 -1.91 -25.15
N ASP A 212 -6.49 -0.98 -26.10
CA ASP A 212 -5.50 -0.80 -27.15
C ASP A 212 -4.16 -0.31 -26.58
N PHE A 213 -4.18 0.81 -25.85
CA PHE A 213 -2.93 1.43 -25.36
C PHE A 213 -2.37 0.78 -24.09
N LEU A 214 -3.17 0.02 -23.34
CA LEU A 214 -2.68 -0.71 -22.17
C LEU A 214 -1.73 -1.86 -22.56
N PHE A 215 -1.90 -2.41 -23.76
CA PHE A 215 -1.05 -3.49 -24.29
C PHE A 215 -0.01 -3.01 -25.30
N ASP A 216 -0.32 -1.97 -26.02
CA ASP A 216 0.62 -1.37 -26.97
C ASP A 216 0.56 0.16 -26.84
N PRO A 217 1.50 0.77 -26.10
CA PRO A 217 1.52 2.21 -25.88
C PRO A 217 1.55 3.06 -27.16
N ARG A 218 1.88 2.48 -28.32
CA ARG A 218 1.85 3.18 -29.62
C ARG A 218 0.43 3.60 -30.03
N TYR A 219 -0.60 2.95 -29.49
CA TYR A 219 -1.99 3.32 -29.73
C TYR A 219 -2.48 4.48 -28.82
N ALA A 220 -1.67 4.93 -27.86
CA ALA A 220 -1.98 6.16 -27.13
C ALA A 220 -2.05 7.35 -28.10
N GLY A 221 -2.99 8.25 -27.86
CA GLY A 221 -3.20 9.43 -28.71
C GLY A 221 -1.99 10.35 -28.73
N GLU A 222 -1.88 11.17 -29.79
CA GLU A 222 -0.88 12.22 -29.88
C GLU A 222 -1.29 13.45 -29.05
N PHE A 223 -0.30 14.27 -28.67
CA PHE A 223 -0.57 15.50 -27.97
C PHE A 223 -1.13 16.55 -28.93
N ASP A 224 -2.19 17.21 -28.54
CA ASP A 224 -2.81 18.29 -29.32
C ASP A 224 -2.08 19.63 -29.14
N GLU A 225 -1.34 19.81 -28.04
CA GLU A 225 -0.67 21.05 -27.67
C GLU A 225 0.87 20.88 -27.76
N ASN A 226 1.56 21.98 -28.10
CA ASN A 226 3.03 22.01 -28.05
C ASN A 226 3.52 21.94 -26.60
N LEU A 227 4.39 21.00 -26.30
CA LEU A 227 4.85 20.72 -24.94
C LEU A 227 5.58 21.91 -24.30
N GLU A 228 6.33 22.69 -25.07
CA GLU A 228 7.05 23.89 -24.57
C GLU A 228 6.08 25.02 -24.18
N GLU A 229 5.00 25.20 -24.93
CA GLU A 229 3.94 26.17 -24.60
C GLU A 229 3.22 25.73 -23.30
N VAL A 230 2.97 24.44 -23.15
CA VAL A 230 2.37 23.87 -21.93
C VAL A 230 3.30 24.06 -20.73
N LYS A 231 4.60 23.81 -20.86
CA LYS A 231 5.60 24.07 -19.79
C LYS A 231 5.61 25.55 -19.37
N LYS A 232 5.59 26.48 -20.35
CA LYS A 232 5.53 27.90 -20.06
C LYS A 232 4.28 28.25 -19.27
N ARG A 233 3.10 27.82 -19.72
CA ARG A 233 1.83 28.02 -19.03
C ARG A 233 1.86 27.47 -17.59
N ILE A 234 2.38 26.24 -17.38
CA ILE A 234 2.52 25.66 -16.06
C ILE A 234 3.45 26.51 -15.19
N THR A 235 4.56 26.99 -15.72
CA THR A 235 5.51 27.82 -14.97
C THR A 235 4.86 29.10 -14.43
N GLU A 236 3.92 29.69 -15.17
CA GLU A 236 3.17 30.90 -14.79
C GLU A 236 2.03 30.60 -13.78
N THR A 237 1.46 29.41 -13.83
CA THR A 237 0.24 29.04 -13.08
C THR A 237 0.46 27.98 -11.98
N LYS A 238 1.68 27.48 -11.83
CA LYS A 238 2.00 26.40 -10.89
C LYS A 238 1.64 26.71 -9.43
N ILE A 239 1.14 25.71 -8.75
CA ILE A 239 0.84 25.75 -7.32
C ILE A 239 2.08 25.49 -6.46
N GLU A 240 3.00 24.70 -6.97
CA GLU A 240 4.26 24.38 -6.30
C GLU A 240 5.29 25.47 -6.57
N LYS A 241 5.97 25.94 -5.50
CA LYS A 241 6.96 27.01 -5.61
C LYS A 241 8.15 26.62 -6.50
N PHE A 242 8.55 25.34 -6.42
CA PHE A 242 9.69 24.82 -7.16
C PHE A 242 9.30 23.54 -7.88
N LEU A 243 9.50 23.53 -9.18
CA LEU A 243 9.55 22.36 -10.03
C LEU A 243 10.86 22.41 -10.80
N ASN A 244 11.65 21.36 -10.75
CA ASN A 244 12.79 21.23 -11.65
C ASN A 244 12.33 20.88 -13.07
N ASP A 245 13.24 20.93 -14.04
CA ASP A 245 12.90 20.73 -15.45
C ASP A 245 12.25 19.38 -15.73
N LYS A 246 12.71 18.30 -15.06
CA LYS A 246 12.13 16.96 -15.22
C LYS A 246 10.77 16.83 -14.56
N GLN A 247 10.55 17.46 -13.43
CA GLN A 247 9.22 17.53 -12.80
C GLN A 247 8.26 18.35 -13.68
N LEU A 248 8.70 19.50 -14.21
CA LEU A 248 7.91 20.32 -15.13
C LEU A 248 7.58 19.56 -16.42
N GLU A 249 8.54 18.82 -16.99
CA GLU A 249 8.34 17.97 -18.16
C GLU A 249 7.29 16.87 -17.86
N ALA A 250 7.40 16.21 -16.70
CA ALA A 250 6.45 15.16 -16.28
C ALA A 250 5.03 15.70 -16.13
N VAL A 251 4.86 16.85 -15.50
CA VAL A 251 3.55 17.53 -15.37
C VAL A 251 3.01 17.91 -16.75
N ALA A 252 3.82 18.50 -17.61
CA ALA A 252 3.41 18.92 -18.94
C ALA A 252 2.95 17.72 -19.79
N LYS A 253 3.71 16.63 -19.80
CA LYS A 253 3.32 15.38 -20.49
C LYS A 253 2.02 14.79 -19.93
N ALA A 254 1.85 14.75 -18.60
CA ALA A 254 0.64 14.22 -17.97
C ALA A 254 -0.60 15.06 -18.29
N VAL A 255 -0.46 16.39 -18.33
CA VAL A 255 -1.58 17.29 -18.66
C VAL A 255 -1.95 17.23 -20.14
N SER A 256 -0.95 17.09 -21.03
CA SER A 256 -1.14 17.05 -22.49
C SER A 256 -1.59 15.70 -23.01
N ALA A 257 -1.21 14.58 -22.35
CA ALA A 257 -1.60 13.25 -22.80
C ALA A 257 -3.12 13.10 -22.88
N PRO A 258 -3.68 12.63 -24.01
CA PRO A 258 -5.12 12.42 -24.11
C PRO A 258 -5.59 11.15 -23.39
N ASP A 259 -4.82 10.08 -23.41
CA ASP A 259 -5.22 8.75 -22.90
C ASP A 259 -4.40 8.31 -21.70
N ILE A 260 -3.07 8.27 -21.81
CA ILE A 260 -2.19 7.76 -20.76
C ILE A 260 -0.88 8.54 -20.67
N ALA A 261 -0.41 8.77 -19.43
CA ALA A 261 0.96 9.21 -19.16
C ALA A 261 1.60 8.29 -18.10
N ILE A 262 2.90 8.03 -18.25
CA ILE A 262 3.65 7.10 -17.41
C ILE A 262 4.85 7.86 -16.82
N ILE A 263 4.91 7.93 -15.49
CA ILE A 263 5.96 8.69 -14.79
C ILE A 263 6.75 7.74 -13.89
N GLN A 264 8.04 7.58 -14.17
CA GLN A 264 8.96 6.95 -13.25
C GLN A 264 9.52 7.98 -12.29
N GLY A 265 9.41 7.72 -11.00
CA GLY A 265 9.97 8.56 -9.95
C GLY A 265 10.83 7.77 -8.97
N PRO A 266 12.15 7.83 -9.10
CA PRO A 266 13.09 7.30 -8.11
C PRO A 266 12.80 7.81 -6.69
N PRO A 267 13.42 7.21 -5.64
CA PRO A 267 13.21 7.64 -4.26
C PRO A 267 13.57 9.12 -4.06
N GLY A 268 12.67 9.86 -3.41
CA GLY A 268 12.93 11.27 -3.06
C GLY A 268 12.83 12.29 -4.21
N THR A 269 12.42 11.89 -5.42
CA THR A 269 12.34 12.79 -6.58
C THR A 269 11.09 13.65 -6.63
N GLY A 270 10.24 13.63 -5.59
CA GLY A 270 9.08 14.49 -5.50
C GLY A 270 7.86 14.01 -6.28
N LYS A 271 7.63 12.69 -6.39
CA LYS A 271 6.40 12.13 -6.99
C LYS A 271 5.12 12.82 -6.49
N THR A 272 4.99 12.96 -5.18
CA THR A 272 3.82 13.60 -4.57
C THR A 272 3.68 15.08 -4.96
N THR A 273 4.79 15.79 -5.14
CA THR A 273 4.81 17.17 -5.68
C THR A 273 4.29 17.22 -7.12
N VAL A 274 4.74 16.30 -7.96
CA VAL A 274 4.28 16.16 -9.35
C VAL A 274 2.78 15.81 -9.40
N ILE A 275 2.30 14.90 -8.54
CA ILE A 275 0.87 14.56 -8.42
C ILE A 275 0.05 15.80 -8.07
N ALA A 276 0.47 16.55 -7.06
CA ALA A 276 -0.23 17.76 -6.62
C ALA A 276 -0.33 18.79 -7.74
N GLU A 277 0.77 19.00 -8.47
CA GLU A 277 0.79 19.93 -9.60
C GLU A 277 -0.09 19.44 -10.76
N ILE A 278 -0.07 18.14 -11.08
CA ILE A 278 -0.94 17.56 -12.12
C ILE A 278 -2.41 17.80 -11.78
N ILE A 279 -2.82 17.52 -10.54
CA ILE A 279 -4.20 17.74 -10.09
C ILE A 279 -4.59 19.20 -10.26
N TRP A 280 -3.71 20.12 -9.83
CA TRP A 280 -3.95 21.55 -9.95
C TRP A 280 -4.11 21.99 -11.41
N GLN A 281 -3.21 21.58 -12.27
CA GLN A 281 -3.25 21.94 -13.69
C GLN A 281 -4.47 21.35 -14.41
N GLN A 282 -4.93 20.17 -14.02
CA GLN A 282 -6.18 19.61 -14.54
C GLN A 282 -7.40 20.42 -14.11
N ILE A 283 -7.44 20.88 -12.86
CA ILE A 283 -8.52 21.74 -12.35
C ILE A 283 -8.48 23.13 -13.03
N LEU A 284 -7.30 23.70 -13.27
CA LEU A 284 -7.19 24.95 -14.02
C LEU A 284 -7.66 24.81 -15.46
N LYS A 285 -7.33 23.70 -16.13
CA LYS A 285 -7.77 23.43 -17.50
C LYS A 285 -9.29 23.20 -17.57
N LYS A 286 -9.85 22.54 -16.57
CA LYS A 286 -11.28 22.22 -16.47
C LYS A 286 -11.71 22.27 -15.00
N PRO A 287 -12.30 23.37 -14.51
CA PRO A 287 -12.64 23.56 -13.09
C PRO A 287 -13.63 22.51 -12.51
N ASP A 288 -14.46 21.93 -13.34
CA ASP A 288 -15.40 20.87 -13.02
C ASP A 288 -14.85 19.45 -13.25
N SER A 289 -13.53 19.32 -13.45
CA SER A 289 -12.87 18.02 -13.60
C SER A 289 -13.16 17.12 -12.42
N LYS A 290 -13.52 15.87 -12.72
CA LYS A 290 -13.64 14.79 -11.74
C LYS A 290 -12.35 13.99 -11.76
N ILE A 291 -11.59 14.04 -10.66
CA ILE A 291 -10.28 13.40 -10.56
C ILE A 291 -10.37 12.27 -9.52
N LEU A 292 -9.87 11.08 -9.86
CA LEU A 292 -9.66 9.97 -8.92
C LEU A 292 -8.16 9.84 -8.64
N LEU A 293 -7.79 10.02 -7.37
CA LEU A 293 -6.45 9.73 -6.87
C LEU A 293 -6.48 8.35 -6.18
N THR A 294 -5.60 7.47 -6.60
CA THR A 294 -5.57 6.10 -6.04
C THR A 294 -4.14 5.60 -5.83
N SER A 295 -3.99 4.66 -4.92
CA SER A 295 -2.76 3.91 -4.66
C SER A 295 -3.07 2.55 -4.05
N GLN A 296 -2.08 1.67 -3.97
CA GLN A 296 -2.20 0.37 -3.29
C GLN A 296 -2.34 0.50 -1.77
N THR A 297 -1.79 1.56 -1.17
CA THR A 297 -1.75 1.73 0.28
C THR A 297 -2.47 2.98 0.73
N ASN A 298 -3.11 2.91 1.91
CA ASN A 298 -3.72 4.07 2.55
C ASN A 298 -2.71 5.19 2.74
N LEU A 299 -1.51 4.86 3.26
CA LEU A 299 -0.46 5.85 3.52
C LEU A 299 -0.08 6.68 2.29
N ALA A 300 0.01 6.08 1.11
CA ALA A 300 0.35 6.81 -0.10
C ALA A 300 -0.76 7.78 -0.52
N VAL A 301 -2.02 7.35 -0.42
CA VAL A 301 -3.18 8.22 -0.67
C VAL A 301 -3.23 9.38 0.30
N ASP A 302 -3.00 9.12 1.59
CA ASP A 302 -3.06 10.10 2.66
C ASP A 302 -1.93 11.14 2.54
N ASN A 303 -0.70 10.71 2.25
CA ASN A 303 0.45 11.60 2.00
C ASN A 303 0.20 12.55 0.81
N ALA A 304 -0.47 12.05 -0.24
CA ALA A 304 -0.82 12.89 -1.38
C ALA A 304 -1.90 13.93 -1.01
N LEU A 305 -2.89 13.55 -0.20
CA LEU A 305 -3.90 14.48 0.30
C LEU A 305 -3.33 15.54 1.24
N GLU A 306 -2.43 15.16 2.14
CA GLU A 306 -1.73 16.09 3.03
C GLU A 306 -0.98 17.18 2.24
N ARG A 307 -0.36 16.80 1.14
CA ARG A 307 0.34 17.75 0.24
C ARG A 307 -0.61 18.78 -0.40
N LEU A 308 -1.87 18.39 -0.60
CA LEU A 308 -2.92 19.23 -1.15
C LEU A 308 -3.66 20.08 -0.12
N GLN A 309 -3.36 19.90 1.16
CA GLN A 309 -4.04 20.60 2.26
C GLN A 309 -3.96 22.13 2.09
N GLY A 310 -5.08 22.81 2.32
CA GLY A 310 -5.17 24.26 2.25
C GLY A 310 -5.04 24.86 0.84
N ARG A 311 -4.95 24.03 -0.22
CA ARG A 311 -4.87 24.50 -1.61
C ARG A 311 -6.25 24.93 -2.10
N ARG A 312 -6.43 26.22 -2.38
CA ARG A 312 -7.69 26.77 -2.92
C ARG A 312 -8.04 26.09 -4.24
N GLY A 313 -9.32 25.81 -4.45
CA GLY A 313 -9.81 25.18 -5.67
C GLY A 313 -9.74 23.64 -5.69
N ILE A 314 -9.01 22.99 -4.80
CA ILE A 314 -9.01 21.52 -4.66
C ILE A 314 -9.92 21.13 -3.50
N ARG A 315 -10.93 20.31 -3.80
CA ARG A 315 -11.97 19.88 -2.85
C ARG A 315 -12.02 18.36 -2.81
N PRO A 316 -11.18 17.75 -1.94
CA PRO A 316 -11.03 16.30 -1.88
C PRO A 316 -12.09 15.63 -1.01
N VAL A 317 -12.42 14.39 -1.38
CA VAL A 317 -13.15 13.43 -0.55
C VAL A 317 -12.33 12.13 -0.46
N ARG A 318 -12.12 11.64 0.76
CA ARG A 318 -11.44 10.37 1.04
C ARG A 318 -12.47 9.27 1.27
N ILE A 319 -12.35 8.17 0.52
CA ILE A 319 -13.22 7.01 0.66
C ILE A 319 -12.43 5.87 1.31
N GLN A 320 -13.01 5.26 2.34
CA GLN A 320 -12.43 4.12 3.03
C GLN A 320 -13.49 3.15 3.56
N ASN A 321 -13.08 1.88 3.76
CA ASN A 321 -13.90 0.89 4.44
C ASN A 321 -13.85 1.12 5.96
N ALA A 322 -14.99 0.97 6.64
CA ALA A 322 -15.11 1.11 8.09
C ALA A 322 -14.13 0.22 8.89
N SER A 323 -13.80 -0.97 8.35
CA SER A 323 -12.88 -1.92 8.99
C SER A 323 -11.42 -1.44 9.08
N THR A 324 -11.01 -0.50 8.23
CA THR A 324 -9.64 0.01 8.14
C THR A 324 -9.52 1.48 8.51
N GLU A 325 -10.57 2.08 9.07
CA GLU A 325 -10.62 3.50 9.45
C GLU A 325 -9.51 3.89 10.46
N LYS A 326 -9.09 2.95 11.31
CA LYS A 326 -7.99 3.16 12.27
C LYS A 326 -6.62 3.35 11.62
N GLU A 327 -6.48 2.94 10.35
CA GLU A 327 -5.23 3.02 9.59
C GLU A 327 -5.04 4.35 8.87
N ILE A 328 -6.05 5.23 8.86
CA ILE A 328 -5.98 6.53 8.19
C ILE A 328 -5.24 7.54 9.05
N GLY A 329 -4.38 8.33 8.42
CA GLY A 329 -3.76 9.49 9.04
C GLY A 329 -4.80 10.51 9.56
N ILE A 330 -4.53 11.14 10.68
CA ILE A 330 -5.46 12.10 11.33
C ILE A 330 -5.87 13.20 10.36
N GLU A 331 -4.93 13.71 9.57
CA GLU A 331 -5.18 14.79 8.59
C GLU A 331 -6.08 14.33 7.44
N ALA A 332 -5.91 13.08 6.98
CA ALA A 332 -6.72 12.54 5.88
C ALA A 332 -8.16 12.23 6.30
N LYS A 333 -8.40 11.98 7.59
CA LYS A 333 -9.77 11.78 8.14
C LYS A 333 -10.68 12.98 7.91
N ARG A 334 -10.13 14.18 7.85
CA ARG A 334 -10.89 15.41 7.59
C ARG A 334 -11.62 15.41 6.25
N TYR A 335 -11.16 14.60 5.30
CA TYR A 335 -11.73 14.48 3.96
C TYR A 335 -12.70 13.32 3.80
N MET A 336 -13.01 12.58 4.85
CA MET A 336 -14.07 11.57 4.84
C MET A 336 -15.43 12.25 4.91
N LEU A 337 -16.40 11.78 4.12
CA LEU A 337 -17.73 12.40 4.05
C LEU A 337 -18.42 12.48 5.41
N ASP A 338 -18.44 11.38 6.15
CA ASP A 338 -19.08 11.34 7.47
C ASP A 338 -18.41 12.29 8.47
N PHE A 339 -17.07 12.35 8.46
CA PHE A 339 -16.33 13.28 9.30
C PHE A 339 -16.58 14.73 8.90
N MET A 340 -16.65 15.02 7.59
CA MET A 340 -16.93 16.36 7.09
C MET A 340 -18.34 16.79 7.42
N GLU A 341 -19.33 15.89 7.33
CA GLU A 341 -20.70 16.18 7.74
C GLU A 341 -20.76 16.53 9.22
N ASP A 342 -20.16 15.68 10.06
CA ASP A 342 -20.08 15.93 11.50
C ASP A 342 -19.33 17.22 11.83
N TRP A 343 -18.19 17.45 11.17
CA TRP A 343 -17.37 18.62 11.38
C TRP A 343 -18.02 19.94 10.89
N CYS A 344 -18.81 19.88 9.80
CA CYS A 344 -19.52 21.03 9.28
C CYS A 344 -20.82 21.31 10.02
N ILE A 345 -21.59 20.27 10.36
CA ILE A 345 -23.00 20.41 10.79
C ILE A 345 -23.14 20.32 12.29
N LYS A 346 -22.44 19.39 12.96
CA LYS A 346 -22.57 19.20 14.41
C LYS A 346 -21.72 20.23 15.17
N PRO A 347 -22.31 21.01 16.09
CA PRO A 347 -21.52 21.86 16.98
C PRO A 347 -20.74 20.92 17.92
N SER A 348 -19.42 21.04 17.96
CA SER A 348 -18.65 20.38 18.99
C SER A 348 -18.93 21.09 20.32
N ALA A 349 -19.29 20.31 21.35
CA ALA A 349 -19.58 20.86 22.68
C ALA A 349 -18.33 21.47 23.37
N GLU A 350 -17.14 21.24 22.82
CA GLU A 350 -15.86 21.63 23.42
C GLU A 350 -15.04 22.64 22.62
N ASN A 351 -15.41 22.93 21.36
CA ASN A 351 -14.66 23.89 20.54
C ASN A 351 -15.60 24.78 19.73
N GLU A 352 -15.40 26.08 19.86
CA GLU A 352 -15.96 27.10 18.97
C GLU A 352 -15.47 26.93 17.51
N ASP A 353 -14.52 26.03 17.27
CA ASP A 353 -13.88 25.76 15.97
C ASP A 353 -14.56 24.64 15.18
N ASN A 354 -15.79 24.84 14.83
CA ASN A 354 -16.44 24.04 13.78
C ASN A 354 -15.85 24.46 12.42
N GLY A 355 -15.64 23.47 11.52
CA GLY A 355 -14.98 23.71 10.24
C GLY A 355 -15.67 24.73 9.35
N THR A 356 -17.00 24.78 9.38
CA THR A 356 -17.76 25.82 8.70
C THR A 356 -17.47 27.20 9.28
N ASN A 357 -17.37 27.32 10.60
CA ASN A 357 -17.05 28.59 11.24
C ASN A 357 -15.65 29.09 10.88
N ILE A 358 -14.64 28.20 10.89
CA ILE A 358 -13.27 28.51 10.45
C ILE A 358 -13.28 29.00 8.99
N TRP A 359 -14.06 28.34 8.16
CA TRP A 359 -14.17 28.69 6.75
C TRP A 359 -14.86 30.03 6.54
N ILE A 360 -15.97 30.29 7.25
CA ILE A 360 -16.67 31.57 7.28
C ILE A 360 -15.71 32.68 7.71
N ASP A 361 -14.96 32.49 8.80
CA ASP A 361 -13.99 33.47 9.29
C ASP A 361 -12.89 33.76 8.26
N SER A 362 -12.44 32.74 7.55
CA SER A 362 -11.48 32.90 6.47
C SER A 362 -12.05 33.75 5.30
N ILE A 363 -13.32 33.53 4.94
CA ILE A 363 -14.02 34.29 3.91
C ILE A 363 -14.18 35.75 4.36
N LEU A 364 -14.66 35.94 5.59
CA LEU A 364 -14.87 37.30 6.15
C LEU A 364 -13.56 38.10 6.24
N LYS A 365 -12.46 37.45 6.61
CA LYS A 365 -11.11 38.07 6.61
C LYS A 365 -10.62 38.48 5.21
N GLY A 366 -11.02 37.72 4.18
CA GLY A 366 -10.67 37.96 2.79
C GLY A 366 -11.55 38.98 2.06
N MET A 367 -12.69 39.35 2.66
CA MET A 367 -13.60 40.34 2.07
C MET A 367 -13.08 41.75 2.24
N THR A 368 -12.72 42.40 1.15
CA THR A 368 -12.35 43.81 1.10
C THR A 368 -13.61 44.68 0.99
N ASP A 369 -13.55 45.89 1.56
CA ASP A 369 -14.64 46.86 1.45
C ASP A 369 -14.54 47.55 0.07
N ASP A 370 -15.01 46.86 -0.96
CA ASP A 370 -15.14 47.46 -2.29
C ASP A 370 -16.37 48.37 -2.33
N THR A 371 -16.13 49.65 -2.54
CA THR A 371 -17.17 50.69 -2.51
C THR A 371 -18.25 50.49 -3.59
N LYS A 372 -17.91 49.86 -4.73
CA LYS A 372 -18.85 49.62 -5.82
C LYS A 372 -19.92 48.55 -5.47
N TYR A 373 -19.56 47.57 -4.65
CA TYR A 373 -20.44 46.44 -4.27
C TYR A 373 -20.72 46.41 -2.75
N ALA A 374 -20.48 47.49 -2.04
CA ALA A 374 -20.55 47.56 -0.58
C ALA A 374 -21.87 47.03 -0.01
N SER A 375 -23.00 47.28 -0.64
CA SER A 375 -24.31 46.81 -0.18
C SER A 375 -24.42 45.28 -0.22
N VAL A 376 -23.95 44.67 -1.30
CA VAL A 376 -23.97 43.20 -1.50
C VAL A 376 -22.98 42.54 -0.55
N ILE A 377 -21.76 43.09 -0.44
CA ILE A 377 -20.72 42.60 0.47
C ILE A 377 -21.20 42.66 1.92
N ASN A 378 -21.81 43.78 2.34
CA ASN A 378 -22.33 43.94 3.68
C ASN A 378 -23.53 43.04 3.97
N GLN A 379 -24.37 42.73 2.97
CA GLN A 379 -25.42 41.73 3.10
C GLN A 379 -24.79 40.33 3.30
N TRP A 380 -23.84 39.98 2.46
CA TRP A 380 -23.12 38.71 2.60
C TRP A 380 -22.41 38.56 3.95
N LYS A 381 -21.75 39.64 4.42
CA LYS A 381 -21.13 39.63 5.76
C LYS A 381 -22.16 39.33 6.86
N ARG A 382 -23.35 39.92 6.76
CA ARG A 382 -24.45 39.64 7.71
C ARG A 382 -24.96 38.21 7.63
N ASP A 383 -25.20 37.71 6.40
CA ASP A 383 -25.69 36.36 6.19
C ASP A 383 -24.68 35.31 6.68
N LEU A 384 -23.38 35.52 6.45
CA LEU A 384 -22.30 34.63 6.90
C LEU A 384 -22.08 34.70 8.42
N THR A 385 -22.51 35.76 9.11
CA THR A 385 -22.43 35.81 10.58
C THR A 385 -23.52 35.02 11.31
N VAL A 386 -24.61 34.65 10.59
CA VAL A 386 -25.66 33.76 11.13
C VAL A 386 -25.14 32.33 11.06
N ARG A 387 -24.58 31.82 12.16
CA ARG A 387 -23.94 30.49 12.25
C ARG A 387 -24.89 29.44 12.76
N ASP A 388 -26.10 29.40 12.26
CA ASP A 388 -27.11 28.41 12.60
C ASP A 388 -26.87 27.07 11.87
N ARG A 389 -27.69 26.08 12.18
CA ARG A 389 -27.62 24.76 11.54
C ARG A 389 -27.85 24.83 10.04
N ASN A 390 -28.78 25.66 9.59
CA ASN A 390 -29.12 25.77 8.16
C ASN A 390 -27.95 26.33 7.36
N THR A 391 -27.27 27.36 7.92
CA THR A 391 -26.06 27.93 7.30
C THR A 391 -24.97 26.86 7.16
N ARG A 392 -24.76 26.04 8.21
CA ARG A 392 -23.75 24.97 8.19
C ARG A 392 -24.11 23.87 7.19
N GLU A 393 -25.37 23.43 7.13
CA GLU A 393 -25.86 22.47 6.14
C GLU A 393 -25.69 23.02 4.70
N TYR A 394 -25.95 24.30 4.49
CA TYR A 394 -25.75 24.94 3.19
C TYR A 394 -24.27 24.89 2.74
N PHE A 395 -23.35 25.18 3.64
CA PHE A 395 -21.91 25.09 3.32
C PHE A 395 -21.45 23.66 3.06
N TYR A 396 -21.95 22.69 3.80
CA TYR A 396 -21.69 21.28 3.53
C TYR A 396 -22.17 20.86 2.14
N GLU A 397 -23.41 21.19 1.79
CA GLU A 397 -23.98 20.93 0.46
C GLU A 397 -23.20 21.65 -0.66
N ALA A 398 -22.80 22.90 -0.42
CA ALA A 398 -21.96 23.64 -1.36
C ALA A 398 -20.59 22.98 -1.56
N TYR A 399 -19.94 22.48 -0.49
CA TYR A 399 -18.70 21.73 -0.61
C TYR A 399 -18.91 20.44 -1.42
N LYS A 400 -19.91 19.64 -1.02
CA LYS A 400 -20.27 18.37 -1.65
C LYS A 400 -20.51 18.52 -3.15
N SER A 401 -21.30 19.53 -3.54
CA SER A 401 -21.64 19.83 -4.94
C SER A 401 -20.44 20.28 -5.78
N ASN A 402 -19.35 20.70 -5.12
CA ASN A 402 -18.15 21.19 -5.77
C ASN A 402 -16.93 20.27 -5.61
N VAL A 403 -17.12 19.04 -5.10
CA VAL A 403 -16.04 18.04 -5.01
C VAL A 403 -15.47 17.77 -6.40
N ASN A 404 -14.16 17.86 -6.53
CA ASN A 404 -13.44 17.63 -7.79
C ASN A 404 -12.33 16.57 -7.68
N LEU A 405 -12.02 16.14 -6.45
CA LEU A 405 -11.03 15.11 -6.19
C LEU A 405 -11.61 14.01 -5.28
N VAL A 406 -11.61 12.78 -5.73
CA VAL A 406 -11.94 11.60 -4.93
C VAL A 406 -10.65 10.82 -4.70
N ALA A 407 -10.39 10.43 -3.47
CA ALA A 407 -9.19 9.70 -3.10
C ALA A 407 -9.56 8.35 -2.45
N ALA A 408 -9.05 7.25 -3.00
CA ALA A 408 -9.36 5.90 -2.56
C ALA A 408 -8.20 4.93 -2.84
N THR A 409 -8.13 3.80 -2.12
CA THR A 409 -7.21 2.73 -2.53
C THR A 409 -7.73 1.97 -3.75
N CYS A 410 -6.83 1.31 -4.49
CA CYS A 410 -7.19 0.52 -5.67
C CYS A 410 -8.30 -0.51 -5.37
N SER A 411 -8.24 -1.16 -4.22
CA SER A 411 -9.26 -2.13 -3.79
C SER A 411 -10.66 -1.50 -3.64
N ILE A 412 -10.75 -0.27 -3.15
CA ILE A 412 -12.02 0.45 -3.02
C ILE A 412 -12.58 0.86 -4.38
N CYS A 413 -11.70 1.14 -5.36
CA CYS A 413 -12.14 1.54 -6.71
C CYS A 413 -13.02 0.47 -7.39
N GLY A 414 -12.91 -0.80 -7.04
CA GLY A 414 -13.78 -1.87 -7.51
C GLY A 414 -15.05 -2.10 -6.67
N SER A 415 -15.25 -1.36 -5.58
CA SER A 415 -16.35 -1.59 -4.65
C SER A 415 -17.65 -0.88 -5.09
N LYS A 416 -18.81 -1.39 -4.60
CA LYS A 416 -20.09 -0.69 -4.73
C LYS A 416 -20.05 0.68 -4.03
N GLN A 417 -19.28 0.81 -2.98
CA GLN A 417 -19.13 2.06 -2.22
C GLN A 417 -18.64 3.21 -3.11
N LEU A 418 -17.65 2.99 -3.98
CA LEU A 418 -17.22 4.03 -4.92
C LEU A 418 -18.35 4.41 -5.89
N GLN A 419 -19.11 3.42 -6.39
CA GLN A 419 -20.24 3.69 -7.30
C GLN A 419 -21.33 4.53 -6.63
N GLU A 420 -21.67 4.21 -5.39
CA GLU A 420 -22.68 4.92 -4.60
C GLU A 420 -22.21 6.34 -4.27
N ILE A 421 -20.97 6.52 -3.85
CA ILE A 421 -20.39 7.83 -3.56
C ILE A 421 -20.24 8.65 -4.86
N TYR A 422 -19.83 8.05 -5.96
CA TYR A 422 -19.77 8.73 -7.25
C TYR A 422 -21.13 9.28 -7.65
N LYS A 423 -22.19 8.44 -7.53
CA LYS A 423 -23.56 8.86 -7.80
C LYS A 423 -24.03 9.96 -6.83
N TYR A 424 -23.70 9.84 -5.56
CA TYR A 424 -24.05 10.82 -4.53
C TYR A 424 -23.39 12.20 -4.77
N LEU A 425 -22.11 12.21 -5.16
CA LEU A 425 -21.36 13.44 -5.39
C LEU A 425 -21.68 14.09 -6.73
N PHE A 426 -21.83 13.29 -7.78
CA PHE A 426 -21.88 13.80 -9.16
C PHE A 426 -23.25 13.64 -9.85
N GLY A 427 -24.21 13.03 -9.20
CA GLY A 427 -25.60 12.98 -9.61
C GLY A 427 -25.89 12.23 -10.91
N ASN A 428 -24.89 11.56 -11.51
CA ASN A 428 -25.04 10.84 -12.77
C ASN A 428 -24.56 9.39 -12.66
N ASN A 429 -24.95 8.56 -13.64
CA ASN A 429 -24.56 7.14 -13.71
C ASN A 429 -23.41 6.88 -14.69
N GLU A 430 -22.70 7.92 -15.15
CA GLU A 430 -21.61 7.74 -16.12
C GLU A 430 -20.45 6.93 -15.56
N ASN A 431 -20.26 6.93 -14.22
CA ASN A 431 -19.22 6.20 -13.52
C ASN A 431 -17.82 6.40 -14.18
N ALA A 432 -17.52 7.66 -14.53
CA ALA A 432 -16.30 8.01 -15.24
C ALA A 432 -15.66 9.28 -14.66
N PHE A 433 -14.40 9.16 -14.26
CA PHE A 433 -13.56 10.30 -13.91
C PHE A 433 -12.87 10.85 -15.16
N ASP A 434 -12.71 12.16 -15.23
CA ASP A 434 -11.95 12.77 -16.33
C ASP A 434 -10.49 12.34 -16.29
N VAL A 435 -9.92 12.21 -15.07
CA VAL A 435 -8.55 11.74 -14.86
C VAL A 435 -8.49 10.77 -13.69
N VAL A 436 -7.80 9.66 -13.88
CA VAL A 436 -7.37 8.74 -12.82
C VAL A 436 -5.86 8.87 -12.65
N ILE A 437 -5.41 9.19 -11.44
CA ILE A 437 -3.99 9.25 -11.06
C ILE A 437 -3.71 8.09 -10.11
N MET A 438 -2.82 7.20 -10.50
CA MET A 438 -2.41 6.05 -9.70
C MET A 438 -0.97 6.23 -9.23
N ASP A 439 -0.77 6.39 -7.92
CA ASP A 439 0.55 6.43 -7.29
C ASP A 439 1.00 5.03 -6.83
N GLU A 440 2.32 4.84 -6.69
CA GLU A 440 2.95 3.56 -6.34
C GLU A 440 2.49 2.40 -7.26
N ALA A 441 2.27 2.69 -8.54
CA ALA A 441 1.71 1.75 -9.52
C ALA A 441 2.57 0.49 -9.73
N SER A 442 3.89 0.57 -9.47
CA SER A 442 4.79 -0.58 -9.56
C SER A 442 4.51 -1.70 -8.56
N LYS A 443 3.78 -1.40 -7.49
CA LYS A 443 3.36 -2.40 -6.48
C LYS A 443 2.09 -3.16 -6.85
N ALA A 444 1.34 -2.66 -7.81
CA ALA A 444 0.08 -3.27 -8.20
C ALA A 444 0.31 -4.40 -9.20
N THR A 445 -0.39 -5.50 -8.99
CA THR A 445 -0.52 -6.53 -10.02
C THR A 445 -1.25 -5.97 -11.24
N PRO A 446 -1.13 -6.58 -12.43
CA PRO A 446 -1.88 -6.15 -13.61
C PRO A 446 -3.39 -6.04 -13.37
N LEU A 447 -3.96 -6.98 -12.62
CA LEU A 447 -5.38 -7.00 -12.27
C LEU A 447 -5.75 -5.84 -11.34
N GLU A 448 -4.98 -5.61 -10.28
CA GLU A 448 -5.21 -4.50 -9.35
C GLU A 448 -5.10 -3.13 -10.03
N MET A 449 -4.17 -2.97 -10.99
CA MET A 449 -4.08 -1.74 -11.79
C MET A 449 -5.32 -1.53 -12.66
N SER A 450 -5.90 -2.60 -13.22
CA SER A 450 -7.07 -2.51 -14.07
C SER A 450 -8.29 -1.92 -13.36
N VAL A 451 -8.42 -2.16 -12.05
CA VAL A 451 -9.59 -1.75 -11.24
C VAL A 451 -9.81 -0.22 -11.26
N PRO A 452 -8.84 0.64 -10.92
CA PRO A 452 -9.02 2.08 -11.06
C PRO A 452 -9.01 2.56 -12.52
N MET A 453 -8.27 1.89 -13.42
CA MET A 453 -8.12 2.34 -14.81
C MET A 453 -9.44 2.35 -15.59
N VAL A 454 -10.35 1.40 -15.33
CA VAL A 454 -11.66 1.35 -16.01
C VAL A 454 -12.55 2.55 -15.73
N TRP A 455 -12.22 3.36 -14.71
CA TRP A 455 -12.95 4.57 -14.34
C TRP A 455 -12.44 5.83 -15.02
N GLY A 456 -11.24 5.81 -15.62
CA GLY A 456 -10.57 7.00 -16.16
C GLY A 456 -10.80 7.19 -17.65
N LYS A 457 -11.17 8.42 -18.06
CA LYS A 457 -11.07 8.85 -19.47
C LYS A 457 -9.61 9.06 -19.84
N LYS A 458 -8.81 9.61 -18.92
CA LYS A 458 -7.36 9.74 -18.96
C LYS A 458 -6.76 9.02 -17.75
N ILE A 459 -5.61 8.37 -17.95
CA ILE A 459 -4.92 7.61 -16.90
C ILE A 459 -3.50 8.14 -16.75
N ILE A 460 -3.10 8.44 -15.54
CA ILE A 460 -1.74 8.85 -15.19
C ILE A 460 -1.22 7.84 -14.17
N ILE A 461 -0.20 7.08 -14.56
CA ILE A 461 0.41 6.08 -13.68
C ILE A 461 1.80 6.54 -13.26
N ILE A 462 2.01 6.53 -11.94
CA ILE A 462 3.25 6.99 -11.31
C ILE A 462 3.80 5.84 -10.47
N GLY A 463 5.06 5.52 -10.63
CA GLY A 463 5.67 4.42 -9.91
C GLY A 463 7.19 4.39 -10.05
N ASP A 464 7.79 3.33 -9.55
CA ASP A 464 9.21 3.09 -9.70
C ASP A 464 9.48 1.58 -9.76
N HIS A 465 9.73 1.05 -10.96
CA HIS A 465 9.96 -0.37 -11.17
C HIS A 465 11.31 -0.88 -10.62
N LYS A 466 12.19 0.04 -10.23
CA LYS A 466 13.42 -0.30 -9.49
C LYS A 466 13.18 -0.38 -7.96
N GLN A 467 11.92 -0.21 -7.51
CA GLN A 467 11.46 -0.52 -6.15
C GLN A 467 10.64 -1.82 -6.14
N LEU A 468 10.11 -2.20 -4.97
CA LEU A 468 9.45 -3.50 -4.78
C LEU A 468 8.32 -3.75 -5.78
N PRO A 469 8.28 -4.94 -6.39
CA PRO A 469 7.22 -5.38 -7.28
C PRO A 469 5.98 -5.79 -6.48
N PRO A 470 4.88 -6.15 -7.15
CA PRO A 470 3.72 -6.75 -6.51
C PRO A 470 4.09 -7.99 -5.71
N MET A 471 3.53 -8.14 -4.50
CA MET A 471 3.75 -9.33 -3.68
C MET A 471 2.79 -10.43 -4.10
N MET A 472 3.31 -11.52 -4.67
CA MET A 472 2.54 -12.71 -5.03
C MET A 472 3.00 -13.93 -4.24
N ASN A 473 2.05 -14.74 -3.78
CA ASN A 473 2.38 -16.00 -3.11
C ASN A 473 2.53 -17.14 -4.14
N GLU A 474 3.65 -17.13 -4.85
CA GLU A 474 3.95 -17.99 -6.00
C GLU A 474 3.79 -19.48 -5.69
N ASN A 475 4.33 -19.93 -4.57
CA ASN A 475 4.28 -21.36 -4.21
C ASN A 475 2.85 -21.88 -4.05
N ASN A 476 1.96 -21.06 -3.52
CA ASN A 476 0.55 -21.43 -3.39
C ASN A 476 -0.14 -21.43 -4.76
N ILE A 477 0.13 -20.44 -5.58
CA ILE A 477 -0.43 -20.32 -6.93
C ILE A 477 0.06 -21.47 -7.82
N ILE A 478 1.37 -21.71 -7.90
CA ILE A 478 1.94 -22.83 -8.68
C ILE A 478 1.40 -24.17 -8.22
N THR A 479 1.36 -24.41 -6.91
CA THR A 479 0.86 -25.67 -6.36
C THR A 479 -0.61 -25.89 -6.71
N SER A 480 -1.36 -24.85 -6.68
CA SER A 480 -2.79 -24.87 -6.98
C SER A 480 -3.05 -25.05 -8.48
N LEU A 481 -2.31 -24.36 -9.35
CA LEU A 481 -2.36 -24.53 -10.81
C LEU A 481 -1.97 -25.97 -11.23
N LYS A 482 -0.93 -26.52 -10.61
CA LYS A 482 -0.54 -27.93 -10.85
C LYS A 482 -1.64 -28.91 -10.42
N LYS A 483 -2.35 -28.65 -9.32
CA LYS A 483 -3.49 -29.47 -8.87
C LYS A 483 -4.69 -29.39 -9.83
N ALA A 484 -4.90 -28.22 -10.44
CA ALA A 484 -5.96 -28.00 -11.44
C ALA A 484 -5.58 -28.46 -12.86
N ASN A 485 -4.46 -29.19 -13.04
CA ASN A 485 -3.90 -29.59 -14.34
C ASN A 485 -3.54 -28.45 -15.30
N GLN A 486 -3.41 -27.22 -14.79
CA GLN A 486 -3.00 -26.03 -15.56
C GLN A 486 -1.46 -25.90 -15.58
N LYS A 487 -0.76 -26.88 -16.13
CA LYS A 487 0.71 -26.94 -16.10
C LYS A 487 1.35 -25.77 -16.89
N VAL A 488 0.81 -25.42 -18.04
CA VAL A 488 1.30 -24.31 -18.88
C VAL A 488 1.23 -22.99 -18.13
N LEU A 489 0.10 -22.72 -17.46
CA LEU A 489 -0.05 -21.51 -16.64
C LEU A 489 0.92 -21.51 -15.45
N ALA A 490 1.20 -22.67 -14.84
CA ALA A 490 2.16 -22.77 -13.76
C ALA A 490 3.61 -22.49 -14.20
N GLU A 491 3.93 -22.73 -15.47
CA GLU A 491 5.24 -22.44 -16.06
C GLU A 491 5.38 -20.96 -16.47
N THR A 492 4.27 -20.31 -16.82
CA THR A 492 4.24 -18.88 -17.21
C THR A 492 4.16 -17.91 -16.05
N ILE A 493 4.04 -18.40 -14.79
CA ILE A 493 3.87 -17.55 -13.60
C ILE A 493 5.04 -16.59 -13.38
N GLU A 494 6.23 -16.91 -13.86
CA GLU A 494 7.39 -16.02 -13.85
C GLU A 494 7.10 -14.69 -14.56
N SER A 495 6.33 -14.72 -15.65
CA SER A 495 5.97 -13.50 -16.40
C SER A 495 5.01 -12.58 -15.64
N PHE A 496 4.32 -13.07 -14.61
CA PHE A 496 3.43 -12.25 -13.76
C PHE A 496 4.17 -11.56 -12.60
N LYS A 497 5.45 -11.85 -12.41
CA LYS A 497 6.30 -11.16 -11.41
C LYS A 497 6.63 -9.74 -11.84
N GLU A 498 6.67 -9.47 -13.14
CA GLU A 498 6.84 -8.12 -13.64
C GLU A 498 5.55 -7.33 -13.43
N SER A 499 5.66 -6.15 -12.84
CA SER A 499 4.49 -5.28 -12.70
C SER A 499 4.05 -4.77 -14.07
N GLN A 500 2.74 -4.58 -14.25
CA GLN A 500 2.23 -3.98 -15.49
C GLN A 500 2.82 -2.57 -15.71
N PHE A 501 3.13 -1.86 -14.63
CA PHE A 501 3.84 -0.58 -14.70
C PHE A 501 5.20 -0.73 -15.40
N GLU A 502 6.00 -1.73 -14.99
CA GLU A 502 7.33 -1.98 -15.59
C GLU A 502 7.22 -2.31 -17.08
N ILE A 503 6.29 -3.20 -17.45
CA ILE A 503 6.06 -3.60 -18.84
C ILE A 503 5.66 -2.39 -19.68
N LEU A 504 4.68 -1.60 -19.22
CA LEU A 504 4.22 -0.39 -19.89
C LEU A 504 5.32 0.65 -20.01
N PHE A 505 6.04 0.91 -18.92
CA PHE A 505 7.11 1.87 -18.89
C PHE A 505 8.22 1.51 -19.88
N ARG A 506 8.77 0.30 -19.81
CA ARG A 506 9.85 -0.16 -20.71
C ARG A 506 9.43 -0.17 -22.17
N THR A 507 8.19 -0.56 -22.43
CA THR A 507 7.65 -0.59 -23.80
C THR A 507 7.44 0.83 -24.32
N ALA A 508 6.81 1.70 -23.54
CA ALA A 508 6.55 3.08 -23.92
C ALA A 508 7.85 3.92 -24.02
N PHE A 509 8.80 3.70 -23.14
CA PHE A 509 10.10 4.37 -23.17
C PHE A 509 10.81 4.17 -24.53
N LYS A 510 10.69 2.98 -25.10
CA LYS A 510 11.28 2.64 -26.41
C LYS A 510 10.42 3.06 -27.61
N LEU A 511 9.10 2.91 -27.52
CA LEU A 511 8.20 2.99 -28.68
C LEU A 511 7.36 4.27 -28.73
N LYS A 512 7.11 4.92 -27.58
CA LYS A 512 6.28 6.12 -27.47
C LYS A 512 6.79 7.02 -26.32
N PRO A 513 8.01 7.55 -26.40
CA PRO A 513 8.63 8.34 -25.33
C PRO A 513 7.87 9.63 -24.99
N SER A 514 7.00 10.10 -25.88
CA SER A 514 6.17 11.30 -25.64
C SER A 514 5.28 11.17 -24.39
N ILE A 515 4.77 9.97 -24.10
CA ILE A 515 3.90 9.74 -22.94
C ILE A 515 4.67 9.34 -21.67
N VAL A 516 6.00 9.25 -21.73
CA VAL A 516 6.85 8.79 -20.63
C VAL A 516 7.68 9.96 -20.08
N ALA A 517 7.80 10.02 -18.76
CA ALA A 517 8.73 10.90 -18.07
C ALA A 517 9.48 10.16 -16.97
N THR A 518 10.75 10.49 -16.77
CA THR A 518 11.56 9.99 -15.66
C THR A 518 12.08 11.17 -14.85
N LEU A 519 11.81 11.16 -13.54
CA LEU A 519 12.34 12.17 -12.62
C LEU A 519 13.80 11.79 -12.27
N ASP A 520 14.70 12.74 -12.34
CA ASP A 520 16.14 12.51 -12.18
C ASP A 520 16.75 13.10 -10.92
N THR A 521 16.06 13.99 -10.22
CA THR A 521 16.64 14.77 -9.13
C THR A 521 15.94 14.47 -7.80
N GLN A 522 16.66 13.91 -6.84
CA GLN A 522 16.14 13.60 -5.51
C GLN A 522 16.44 14.70 -4.49
N TYR A 523 15.55 14.86 -3.50
CA TYR A 523 15.61 15.87 -2.42
C TYR A 523 15.46 15.26 -1.02
N ARG A 524 15.54 13.94 -0.90
CA ARG A 524 15.32 13.20 0.35
C ARG A 524 16.58 12.99 1.14
N MET A 525 17.58 12.34 0.53
CA MET A 525 18.73 11.78 1.20
C MET A 525 20.01 12.61 0.93
N HIS A 526 20.96 12.51 1.83
CA HIS A 526 22.31 13.02 1.60
C HIS A 526 22.92 12.41 0.33
N LYS A 527 23.74 13.17 -0.39
CA LYS A 527 24.37 12.75 -1.65
C LYS A 527 25.11 11.41 -1.52
N LYS A 528 25.88 11.21 -0.46
CA LYS A 528 26.60 9.95 -0.21
C LYS A 528 25.68 8.72 -0.09
N ILE A 529 24.47 8.90 0.46
CA ILE A 529 23.48 7.80 0.49
C ILE A 529 22.91 7.60 -0.91
N MET A 530 22.62 8.68 -1.64
CA MET A 530 22.15 8.58 -3.02
C MET A 530 23.13 7.83 -3.91
N ASP A 531 24.43 8.09 -3.76
CA ASP A 531 25.48 7.48 -4.58
C ASP A 531 25.47 5.94 -4.42
N THR A 532 25.07 5.40 -3.26
CA THR A 532 24.95 3.95 -3.03
C THR A 532 23.88 3.28 -3.87
N ILE A 533 22.87 4.02 -4.37
CA ILE A 533 21.74 3.50 -5.16
C ILE A 533 21.65 4.08 -6.57
N GLY A 534 22.39 5.13 -6.88
CA GLY A 534 22.31 5.87 -8.14
C GLY A 534 22.51 4.99 -9.36
N HIS A 535 23.38 4.00 -9.27
CA HIS A 535 23.68 3.07 -10.35
C HIS A 535 22.51 2.17 -10.77
N PHE A 536 21.46 2.01 -9.96
CA PHE A 536 20.26 1.26 -10.35
C PHE A 536 19.45 1.96 -11.44
N TYR A 537 19.63 3.27 -11.61
CA TYR A 537 18.89 4.12 -12.55
C TYR A 537 19.68 4.48 -13.81
N SER A 538 20.86 3.91 -14.01
CA SER A 538 21.74 4.25 -15.16
C SER A 538 21.20 3.84 -16.53
N GLU A 539 20.18 2.96 -16.58
CA GLU A 539 19.53 2.57 -17.84
C GLU A 539 18.54 3.64 -18.34
N GLU A 540 17.87 4.34 -17.42
CA GLU A 540 16.83 5.33 -17.73
C GLU A 540 17.33 6.76 -17.68
N LEU A 541 18.43 7.00 -16.98
CA LEU A 541 19.03 8.31 -16.76
C LEU A 541 20.48 8.34 -17.25
N GLU A 542 20.73 8.95 -18.39
CA GLU A 542 22.07 9.06 -18.98
C GLU A 542 23.10 9.69 -18.03
N GLU A 543 22.69 10.71 -17.27
CA GLU A 543 23.52 11.40 -16.28
C GLU A 543 23.38 10.81 -14.86
N GLY A 544 22.63 9.70 -14.70
CA GLY A 544 22.30 9.10 -13.41
C GLY A 544 21.34 9.93 -12.54
N LEU A 545 21.13 9.46 -11.29
CA LEU A 545 20.31 10.15 -10.32
C LEU A 545 21.09 11.38 -9.76
N LYS A 546 20.45 12.54 -9.75
CA LYS A 546 21.02 13.81 -9.28
C LYS A 546 20.57 14.15 -7.86
N CYS A 547 21.43 14.83 -7.11
CA CYS A 547 21.06 15.42 -5.83
C CYS A 547 20.61 16.87 -6.04
N GLY A 548 19.38 17.17 -5.63
CA GLY A 548 18.81 18.53 -5.72
C GLY A 548 19.03 19.37 -4.46
N LEU A 549 19.77 18.82 -3.48
CA LEU A 549 20.22 19.57 -2.30
C LEU A 549 21.58 20.19 -2.61
N ALA A 550 21.72 21.48 -2.32
CA ALA A 550 23.03 22.14 -2.47
C ALA A 550 24.02 21.57 -1.44
N ASP A 551 25.27 21.41 -1.83
CA ASP A 551 26.31 20.84 -0.94
C ASP A 551 26.45 21.69 0.35
N GLU A 552 26.39 23.01 0.24
CA GLU A 552 26.44 23.95 1.37
C GLU A 552 25.25 23.78 2.35
N ASP A 553 24.08 23.41 1.84
CA ASP A 553 22.88 23.19 2.64
C ASP A 553 22.88 21.79 3.28
N MET A 554 23.40 20.76 2.61
CA MET A 554 23.39 19.39 3.09
C MET A 554 24.14 19.22 4.41
N ASP A 555 25.31 19.83 4.52
CA ASP A 555 26.17 19.78 5.69
C ASP A 555 25.95 20.94 6.68
N ASN A 556 24.85 21.67 6.52
CA ASN A 556 24.49 22.76 7.41
C ASN A 556 24.19 22.22 8.82
N GLU A 557 24.94 22.70 9.81
CA GLU A 557 24.85 22.27 11.21
C GLU A 557 23.53 22.64 11.90
N GLN A 558 22.69 23.46 11.28
CA GLN A 558 21.33 23.71 11.73
C GLN A 558 20.42 22.60 11.23
N TYR A 559 20.09 21.64 12.07
CA TYR A 559 19.32 20.44 11.74
C TYR A 559 17.98 20.71 11.01
N ASN A 560 17.32 21.84 11.33
CA ASN A 560 16.05 22.24 10.74
C ASN A 560 16.20 23.18 9.54
N ALA A 561 17.45 23.54 9.14
CA ALA A 561 17.67 24.30 7.93
C ALA A 561 17.16 23.53 6.72
N ARG A 562 16.56 24.26 5.78
CA ARG A 562 16.05 23.67 4.54
C ARG A 562 17.21 23.02 3.78
N GLY A 563 17.06 21.74 3.47
CA GLY A 563 18.10 20.98 2.75
C GLY A 563 19.09 20.27 3.66
N SER A 564 19.21 20.65 4.94
CA SER A 564 20.17 20.02 5.85
C SER A 564 19.97 18.50 5.98
N ARG A 565 21.07 17.79 5.81
CA ARG A 565 21.20 16.34 6.07
C ARG A 565 22.31 16.05 7.10
N TYR A 566 22.79 17.10 7.76
CA TYR A 566 23.72 17.01 8.85
C TYR A 566 23.16 16.19 10.02
N HIS A 567 23.88 15.23 10.54
CA HIS A 567 23.49 14.46 11.73
C HIS A 567 24.30 14.84 12.99
N GLY A 568 25.48 15.42 12.86
CA GLY A 568 26.30 15.93 13.96
C GLY A 568 26.76 14.88 14.97
N LEU A 569 26.67 13.60 14.62
CA LEU A 569 27.11 12.50 15.47
C LEU A 569 28.57 12.25 15.28
N THR A 570 29.32 12.16 16.41
CA THR A 570 30.73 11.81 16.40
C THR A 570 31.01 10.63 17.33
N ILE A 571 31.59 9.59 16.75
CA ILE A 571 32.14 8.42 17.44
C ILE A 571 33.55 8.26 16.86
N PRO A 572 34.60 8.69 17.56
CA PRO A 572 35.95 8.74 17.01
C PRO A 572 36.37 7.44 16.32
N GLY A 573 36.78 7.54 15.05
CA GLY A 573 37.20 6.40 14.24
C GLY A 573 36.08 5.50 13.72
N PHE A 574 34.80 5.83 13.98
CA PHE A 574 33.64 5.07 13.45
C PHE A 574 32.68 5.95 12.67
N ILE A 575 32.12 6.98 13.28
CA ILE A 575 31.21 7.93 12.67
C ILE A 575 31.74 9.33 12.93
N GLU A 576 31.93 10.06 11.86
CA GLU A 576 32.25 11.47 11.87
C GLU A 576 31.11 12.27 11.22
N PRO A 577 30.98 13.57 11.41
CA PRO A 577 29.89 14.36 10.84
C PRO A 577 29.68 14.21 9.33
N GLN A 578 30.75 13.82 8.61
CA GLN A 578 30.72 13.59 7.15
C GLN A 578 30.43 12.14 6.76
N THR A 579 30.28 11.22 7.73
CA THR A 579 29.94 9.82 7.49
C THR A 579 28.43 9.67 7.30
N HIS A 580 27.96 9.48 6.08
CA HIS A 580 26.52 9.37 5.78
C HIS A 580 26.11 7.97 5.32
N ALA A 581 27.05 7.16 4.84
CA ALA A 581 26.82 5.77 4.45
C ALA A 581 28.01 4.92 4.88
N ILE A 582 27.79 3.90 5.70
CA ILE A 582 28.85 3.05 6.24
C ILE A 582 28.44 1.58 6.21
N TRP A 583 29.40 0.72 5.80
CA TRP A 583 29.28 -0.73 5.89
C TRP A 583 30.04 -1.25 7.10
N VAL A 584 29.32 -1.82 8.05
CA VAL A 584 29.87 -2.49 9.23
C VAL A 584 30.05 -3.97 8.91
N ASN A 585 31.29 -4.38 8.77
CA ASN A 585 31.66 -5.74 8.40
C ASN A 585 31.50 -6.72 9.58
N VAL A 586 30.73 -7.78 9.36
CA VAL A 586 30.46 -8.87 10.32
C VAL A 586 30.67 -10.20 9.61
N ASN A 587 31.75 -10.89 9.95
CA ASN A 587 32.13 -12.17 9.33
C ASN A 587 31.57 -13.36 10.11
N THR A 588 30.23 -13.47 10.12
CA THR A 588 29.50 -14.60 10.71
C THR A 588 28.55 -15.22 9.68
N TYR A 589 28.31 -16.52 9.79
CA TYR A 589 27.38 -17.22 8.92
C TYR A 589 25.96 -17.13 9.44
N GLU A 590 25.00 -17.12 8.49
CA GLU A 590 23.59 -17.28 8.85
C GLU A 590 23.30 -18.69 9.37
N SER A 591 22.20 -18.79 10.11
CA SER A 591 21.61 -20.05 10.53
C SER A 591 20.12 -20.08 10.22
N GLN A 592 19.59 -21.26 9.97
CA GLN A 592 18.16 -21.46 9.75
C GLN A 592 17.57 -22.08 11.02
N PRO A 593 16.68 -21.36 11.75
CA PRO A 593 16.04 -21.92 12.94
C PRO A 593 15.20 -23.16 12.59
N SER A 594 15.17 -24.14 13.50
CA SER A 594 14.41 -25.38 13.30
C SER A 594 12.95 -25.08 12.97
N GLY A 595 12.43 -25.68 11.89
CA GLY A 595 11.07 -25.49 11.41
C GLY A 595 10.80 -24.16 10.70
N SER A 596 11.81 -23.32 10.48
CA SER A 596 11.70 -22.06 9.74
C SER A 596 12.27 -22.19 8.33
N THR A 597 11.64 -21.50 7.37
CA THR A 597 12.21 -21.28 6.03
C THR A 597 13.03 -19.99 5.93
N SER A 598 13.11 -19.23 7.03
CA SER A 598 13.80 -17.95 7.13
C SER A 598 15.12 -18.08 7.86
N TYR A 599 16.00 -17.09 7.69
CA TYR A 599 17.37 -17.11 8.21
C TYR A 599 17.58 -16.08 9.32
N VAL A 600 18.55 -16.38 10.21
CA VAL A 600 19.01 -15.49 11.29
C VAL A 600 20.54 -15.45 11.28
N ASN A 601 21.13 -14.28 11.48
CA ASN A 601 22.56 -14.09 11.70
C ASN A 601 22.77 -13.50 13.10
N TYR A 602 23.20 -14.33 14.04
CA TYR A 602 23.40 -13.93 15.43
C TYR A 602 24.51 -12.90 15.60
N GLY A 603 25.56 -12.95 14.77
CA GLY A 603 26.62 -11.95 14.80
C GLY A 603 26.13 -10.56 14.37
N GLU A 604 25.21 -10.50 13.40
CA GLU A 604 24.58 -9.23 13.02
C GLU A 604 23.61 -8.72 14.11
N LEU A 605 22.93 -9.59 14.87
CA LEU A 605 22.13 -9.18 16.03
C LEU A 605 23.00 -8.51 17.12
N ASP A 606 24.16 -9.08 17.42
CA ASP A 606 25.10 -8.48 18.37
C ASP A 606 25.71 -7.19 17.83
N ALA A 607 25.95 -7.11 16.53
CA ALA A 607 26.40 -5.89 15.87
C ALA A 607 25.37 -4.77 15.93
N ILE A 608 24.08 -5.06 15.67
CA ILE A 608 22.98 -4.08 15.82
C ILE A 608 22.98 -3.50 17.24
N LYS A 609 23.03 -4.36 18.25
CA LYS A 609 23.07 -3.93 19.66
C LYS A 609 24.30 -3.04 19.95
N THR A 610 25.46 -3.40 19.41
CA THR A 610 26.70 -2.65 19.59
C THR A 610 26.63 -1.28 18.91
N VAL A 611 26.13 -1.24 17.67
CA VAL A 611 25.95 0.01 16.89
C VAL A 611 24.96 0.94 17.60
N ILE A 612 23.82 0.43 18.08
CA ILE A 612 22.85 1.25 18.80
C ILE A 612 23.44 1.84 20.09
N LYS A 613 24.19 1.04 20.87
CA LYS A 613 24.88 1.54 22.06
C LYS A 613 25.93 2.59 21.72
N ALA A 614 26.64 2.41 20.60
CA ALA A 614 27.62 3.40 20.13
C ALA A 614 26.93 4.71 19.73
N LEU A 615 25.82 4.65 19.01
CA LEU A 615 25.03 5.82 18.63
C LEU A 615 24.51 6.60 19.85
N GLN A 616 24.01 5.90 20.88
CA GLN A 616 23.55 6.54 22.11
C GLN A 616 24.68 7.26 22.88
N LYS A 617 25.92 6.77 22.78
CA LYS A 617 27.10 7.37 23.38
C LYS A 617 27.80 8.41 22.48
N ALA A 618 27.33 8.55 21.23
CA ALA A 618 27.93 9.48 20.29
C ALA A 618 27.82 10.93 20.76
N ASP A 619 28.91 11.68 20.63
CA ASP A 619 28.83 13.12 20.82
C ASP A 619 27.80 13.69 19.83
N GLY A 620 26.96 14.59 20.30
CA GLY A 620 25.88 15.20 19.52
C GLY A 620 24.57 14.40 19.45
N PHE A 621 24.50 13.15 19.94
CA PHE A 621 23.28 12.32 19.82
C PHE A 621 22.05 12.96 20.48
N GLN A 622 22.17 13.41 21.74
CA GLN A 622 21.04 14.03 22.44
C GLN A 622 20.60 15.32 21.74
N LYS A 623 21.56 16.17 21.32
CA LYS A 623 21.30 17.40 20.57
C LYS A 623 20.56 17.11 19.26
N PHE A 624 20.97 16.05 18.56
CA PHE A 624 20.30 15.60 17.34
C PHE A 624 18.86 15.18 17.62
N MET A 625 18.63 14.32 18.63
CA MET A 625 17.30 13.84 18.99
C MET A 625 16.35 14.97 19.44
N ASP A 626 16.84 15.92 20.20
CA ASP A 626 16.05 17.06 20.68
C ASP A 626 15.71 18.05 19.58
N SER A 627 16.51 18.14 18.54
CA SER A 627 16.27 18.99 17.37
C SER A 627 15.14 18.50 16.46
N GLN A 628 14.73 17.24 16.61
CA GLN A 628 13.69 16.67 15.76
C GLN A 628 12.28 17.02 16.30
N GLU A 629 11.44 17.64 15.48
CA GLU A 629 10.09 18.08 15.86
C GLU A 629 9.09 16.90 15.81
N LYS A 630 9.20 16.04 14.80
CA LYS A 630 8.25 14.95 14.61
C LYS A 630 8.71 13.68 15.34
N PRO A 631 7.77 12.93 15.96
CA PRO A 631 8.10 11.68 16.64
C PRO A 631 8.81 10.67 15.73
N GLU A 632 8.37 10.54 14.49
CA GLU A 632 8.96 9.63 13.50
C GLU A 632 10.38 10.01 13.08
N ASP A 633 10.77 11.28 13.20
CA ASP A 633 12.13 11.75 12.90
C ASP A 633 13.13 11.41 14.01
N LYS A 634 12.63 11.11 15.21
CA LYS A 634 13.40 10.59 16.35
C LYS A 634 13.60 9.07 16.30
N GLU A 635 12.79 8.35 15.53
CA GLU A 635 12.91 6.91 15.44
C GLU A 635 14.17 6.49 14.65
N ILE A 636 14.92 5.53 15.19
CA ILE A 636 15.94 4.79 14.43
C ILE A 636 15.22 3.66 13.68
N GLY A 637 15.35 3.66 12.36
CA GLY A 637 14.82 2.56 11.54
C GLY A 637 15.78 1.36 11.56
N ILE A 638 15.26 0.17 11.89
CA ILE A 638 16.02 -1.07 11.80
C ILE A 638 15.34 -1.98 10.79
N ILE A 639 16.03 -2.24 9.68
CA ILE A 639 15.50 -2.97 8.53
C ILE A 639 16.26 -4.29 8.38
N THR A 640 15.54 -5.35 8.04
CA THR A 640 16.15 -6.63 7.63
C THR A 640 15.41 -7.23 6.45
N PHE A 641 16.05 -8.16 5.74
CA PHE A 641 15.45 -8.85 4.60
C PHE A 641 14.68 -10.12 4.99
N TYR A 642 14.84 -10.60 6.24
CA TYR A 642 14.34 -11.91 6.68
C TYR A 642 13.44 -11.82 7.91
N GLY A 643 12.28 -12.51 7.84
CA GLY A 643 11.29 -12.50 8.90
C GLY A 643 11.78 -13.09 10.23
N ALA A 644 12.63 -14.13 10.21
CA ALA A 644 13.21 -14.69 11.43
C ALA A 644 14.17 -13.71 12.12
N GLN A 645 14.99 -12.98 11.36
CA GLN A 645 15.87 -11.93 11.88
C GLN A 645 15.04 -10.79 12.51
N TYR A 646 13.96 -10.36 11.81
CA TYR A 646 13.03 -9.37 12.33
C TYR A 646 12.44 -9.79 13.68
N GLY A 647 12.00 -11.05 13.80
CA GLY A 647 11.47 -11.58 15.05
C GLY A 647 12.48 -11.49 16.19
N LYS A 648 13.76 -11.84 15.92
CA LYS A 648 14.84 -11.76 16.91
C LYS A 648 15.20 -10.34 17.31
N ILE A 649 15.26 -9.39 16.37
CA ILE A 649 15.50 -7.96 16.68
C ILE A 649 14.34 -7.43 17.55
N LYS A 650 13.11 -7.79 17.24
CA LYS A 650 11.94 -7.37 18.00
C LYS A 650 11.92 -7.97 19.42
N GLU A 651 12.32 -9.23 19.56
CA GLU A 651 12.54 -9.88 20.87
C GLU A 651 13.60 -9.14 21.69
N MET A 652 14.75 -8.81 21.06
CA MET A 652 15.81 -8.05 21.73
C MET A 652 15.33 -6.68 22.23
N TYR A 653 14.50 -5.99 21.46
CA TYR A 653 13.91 -4.71 21.86
C TYR A 653 12.90 -4.90 22.98
N LYS A 654 12.05 -5.91 22.90
CA LYS A 654 11.08 -6.25 23.96
C LYS A 654 11.76 -6.65 25.27
N ASP A 655 12.85 -7.39 25.22
CA ASP A 655 13.63 -7.85 26.40
C ASP A 655 14.54 -6.75 26.99
N GLY A 656 14.59 -5.56 26.40
CA GLY A 656 15.44 -4.48 26.87
C GLY A 656 16.96 -4.69 26.57
N LYS A 657 17.30 -5.64 25.69
CA LYS A 657 18.67 -5.80 25.17
C LYS A 657 19.05 -4.65 24.24
N ILE A 658 18.06 -4.05 23.60
CA ILE A 658 18.09 -2.72 22.98
C ILE A 658 17.31 -1.81 23.90
N ASP A 659 17.84 -0.64 24.22
CA ASP A 659 17.25 0.31 25.16
C ASP A 659 15.84 0.74 24.67
N LYS A 660 14.83 0.50 25.50
CA LYS A 660 13.44 0.84 25.20
C LYS A 660 13.16 2.34 25.21
N SER A 661 14.00 3.14 25.85
CA SER A 661 13.86 4.60 25.83
C SER A 661 14.18 5.18 24.45
N LEU A 662 14.91 4.42 23.61
CA LEU A 662 15.24 4.80 22.25
C LEU A 662 14.09 4.39 21.31
N PRO A 663 13.42 5.34 20.68
CA PRO A 663 12.36 5.01 19.73
C PRO A 663 12.94 4.29 18.51
N CYS A 664 12.53 3.04 18.30
CA CYS A 664 13.00 2.22 17.19
C CYS A 664 11.82 1.74 16.34
N ARG A 665 11.91 1.94 15.03
CA ARG A 665 11.00 1.35 14.06
C ARG A 665 11.64 0.11 13.43
N ILE A 666 11.22 -1.08 13.87
CA ILE A 666 11.80 -2.35 13.41
C ILE A 666 10.85 -3.00 12.39
N ASN A 667 11.34 -3.35 11.21
CA ASN A 667 10.52 -4.06 10.23
C ASN A 667 11.36 -4.79 9.16
N VAL A 668 10.70 -5.64 8.35
CA VAL A 668 11.29 -6.15 7.10
C VAL A 668 11.22 -5.07 6.02
N VAL A 669 12.12 -5.14 5.03
CA VAL A 669 12.24 -4.13 3.96
C VAL A 669 10.92 -3.89 3.23
N ASP A 670 10.16 -4.95 2.95
CA ASP A 670 8.88 -4.87 2.23
C ASP A 670 7.84 -4.00 2.98
N LYS A 671 7.83 -4.04 4.31
CA LYS A 671 6.95 -3.22 5.16
C LYS A 671 7.50 -1.84 5.48
N PHE A 672 8.75 -1.56 5.12
CA PHE A 672 9.39 -0.26 5.34
C PHE A 672 9.23 0.68 4.12
N GLN A 673 8.75 0.17 3.00
CA GLN A 673 8.51 0.98 1.81
C GLN A 673 7.45 2.07 2.09
N GLY A 674 7.68 3.28 1.59
CA GLY A 674 6.86 4.47 1.87
C GLY A 674 7.26 5.22 3.14
N MET A 675 8.02 4.59 4.04
CA MET A 675 8.56 5.24 5.25
C MET A 675 10.01 5.72 5.02
N GLU A 676 10.43 6.69 5.80
CA GLU A 676 11.80 7.20 5.82
C GLU A 676 12.20 7.60 7.23
N ARG A 677 13.49 7.51 7.57
CA ARG A 677 14.02 7.90 8.88
C ARG A 677 15.35 8.63 8.70
N ASN A 678 15.71 9.42 9.68
CA ASN A 678 16.99 10.11 9.68
C ASN A 678 18.16 9.11 9.73
N ILE A 679 18.05 8.10 10.59
CA ILE A 679 19.04 7.05 10.77
C ILE A 679 18.42 5.70 10.44
N ILE A 680 19.05 4.94 9.55
CA ILE A 680 18.65 3.58 9.17
C ILE A 680 19.81 2.61 9.42
N ILE A 681 19.48 1.52 10.10
CA ILE A 681 20.38 0.36 10.29
C ILE A 681 19.78 -0.80 9.49
N ILE A 682 20.59 -1.42 8.62
CA ILE A 682 20.16 -2.58 7.80
C ILE A 682 20.96 -3.80 8.21
N SER A 683 20.27 -4.91 8.47
CA SER A 683 20.85 -6.24 8.68
C SER A 683 20.63 -7.08 7.43
N THR A 684 21.70 -7.48 6.77
CA THR A 684 21.67 -8.23 5.50
C THR A 684 21.40 -9.71 5.68
N VAL A 685 21.79 -10.26 6.82
CA VAL A 685 21.59 -11.64 7.30
C VAL A 685 22.43 -12.69 6.57
N ARG A 686 22.48 -12.63 5.23
CA ARG A 686 23.08 -13.69 4.42
C ARG A 686 24.61 -13.69 4.48
N SER A 687 25.15 -14.87 4.73
CA SER A 687 26.57 -15.19 4.62
C SER A 687 26.73 -16.70 4.64
N ASN A 688 27.05 -17.31 3.51
CA ASN A 688 27.22 -18.75 3.35
C ASN A 688 28.32 -19.08 2.34
N LYS A 689 28.75 -20.35 2.34
CA LYS A 689 29.82 -20.80 1.45
C LYS A 689 29.37 -21.00 0.02
N GLU A 690 28.08 -21.26 -0.17
CA GLU A 690 27.46 -21.55 -1.45
C GLU A 690 27.17 -20.30 -2.28
N LYS A 691 27.42 -19.12 -1.73
CA LYS A 691 27.17 -17.81 -2.38
C LYS A 691 25.70 -17.59 -2.76
N HIS A 692 24.78 -18.10 -1.95
CA HIS A 692 23.36 -17.89 -2.13
C HIS A 692 22.88 -16.64 -1.38
N TYR A 693 22.59 -15.57 -2.09
CA TYR A 693 22.12 -14.30 -1.53
C TYR A 693 20.62 -14.32 -1.17
N GLY A 694 19.84 -15.17 -1.85
CA GLY A 694 18.41 -15.28 -1.61
C GLY A 694 17.67 -13.95 -1.81
N PHE A 695 16.78 -13.58 -0.89
CA PHE A 695 16.03 -12.32 -1.00
C PHE A 695 16.90 -11.06 -0.96
N ALA A 696 18.12 -11.15 -0.42
CA ALA A 696 19.06 -10.04 -0.41
C ALA A 696 19.67 -9.76 -1.80
N GLU A 697 19.50 -10.63 -2.80
CA GLU A 697 19.98 -10.41 -4.16
C GLU A 697 19.11 -9.45 -4.97
N ASP A 698 17.84 -9.33 -4.61
CA ASP A 698 16.89 -8.49 -5.35
C ASP A 698 17.27 -7.01 -5.24
N ILE A 699 17.70 -6.41 -6.37
CA ILE A 699 18.10 -5.00 -6.46
C ILE A 699 17.03 -4.05 -5.96
N ARG A 700 15.75 -4.41 -6.11
CA ARG A 700 14.61 -3.61 -5.69
C ARG A 700 14.54 -3.52 -4.17
N ARG A 701 14.87 -4.61 -3.45
CA ARG A 701 14.97 -4.62 -1.99
C ARG A 701 16.15 -3.82 -1.49
N ILE A 702 17.30 -3.93 -2.16
CA ILE A 702 18.50 -3.14 -1.84
C ILE A 702 18.17 -1.66 -1.98
N ASN A 703 17.63 -1.27 -3.13
CA ASN A 703 17.24 0.11 -3.44
C ASN A 703 16.25 0.66 -2.42
N VAL A 704 15.19 -0.09 -2.10
CA VAL A 704 14.22 0.33 -1.09
C VAL A 704 14.87 0.46 0.28
N GLY A 705 15.64 -0.52 0.74
CA GLY A 705 16.29 -0.48 2.05
C GLY A 705 17.21 0.73 2.20
N PHE A 706 18.12 0.91 1.27
CA PHE A 706 19.14 1.97 1.34
C PHE A 706 18.53 3.37 1.20
N SER A 707 17.52 3.53 0.35
CA SER A 707 16.84 4.81 0.14
C SER A 707 15.91 5.24 1.28
N ARG A 708 15.82 4.49 2.39
CA ARG A 708 15.01 4.88 3.56
C ARG A 708 15.72 5.88 4.47
N ALA A 709 17.05 5.92 4.42
CA ALA A 709 17.84 6.85 5.22
C ALA A 709 17.83 8.26 4.62
N ARG A 710 17.68 9.26 5.48
CA ARG A 710 17.84 10.67 5.07
C ARG A 710 19.24 11.20 5.38
N ARG A 711 19.80 10.85 6.56
CA ARG A 711 21.02 11.44 7.08
C ARG A 711 22.16 10.43 7.30
N LEU A 712 21.84 9.22 7.80
CA LEU A 712 22.83 8.21 8.09
C LEU A 712 22.30 6.81 7.75
N LEU A 713 23.02 6.12 6.89
CA LEU A 713 22.78 4.72 6.51
C LEU A 713 23.92 3.85 7.08
N ILE A 714 23.55 2.86 7.90
CA ILE A 714 24.48 1.87 8.45
C ILE A 714 24.06 0.49 7.96
N VAL A 715 24.87 -0.16 7.14
CA VAL A 715 24.61 -1.52 6.64
C VAL A 715 25.50 -2.50 7.39
N ILE A 716 24.90 -3.52 8.01
CA ILE A 716 25.58 -4.56 8.80
C ILE A 716 25.53 -5.86 8.02
N GLY A 717 26.68 -6.47 7.74
CA GLY A 717 26.77 -7.74 7.06
C GLY A 717 28.19 -8.13 6.65
N ASN A 718 28.33 -9.32 6.08
CA ASN A 718 29.60 -9.82 5.59
C ASN A 718 29.98 -9.12 4.27
N ARG A 719 30.89 -8.12 4.36
CA ARG A 719 31.29 -7.30 3.22
C ARG A 719 31.89 -8.13 2.08
N ASP A 720 32.77 -9.06 2.40
CA ASP A 720 33.48 -9.83 1.37
C ASP A 720 32.54 -10.76 0.62
N PHE A 721 31.54 -11.32 1.31
CA PHE A 721 30.46 -12.09 0.71
C PHE A 721 29.61 -11.24 -0.25
N PHE A 722 29.14 -10.08 0.18
CA PHE A 722 28.28 -9.23 -0.65
C PHE A 722 29.04 -8.51 -1.77
N ARG A 723 30.33 -8.22 -1.61
CA ARG A 723 31.14 -7.56 -2.64
C ARG A 723 31.34 -8.39 -3.91
N GLU A 724 31.12 -9.69 -3.85
CA GLU A 724 31.14 -10.55 -5.03
C GLU A 724 29.90 -10.38 -5.91
N ASN A 725 28.78 -9.90 -5.37
CA ASN A 725 27.59 -9.52 -6.14
C ASN A 725 27.81 -8.15 -6.77
N ALA A 726 27.60 -8.04 -8.09
CA ALA A 726 27.91 -6.84 -8.87
C ALA A 726 27.14 -5.58 -8.40
N HIS A 727 25.91 -5.76 -7.95
CA HIS A 727 25.07 -4.64 -7.47
C HIS A 727 25.52 -4.15 -6.10
N TYR A 728 25.79 -5.08 -5.16
CA TYR A 728 26.31 -4.73 -3.85
C TYR A 728 27.73 -4.13 -3.94
N LYS A 729 28.57 -4.64 -4.84
CA LYS A 729 29.91 -4.09 -5.03
C LYS A 729 29.87 -2.59 -5.29
N LYS A 730 29.04 -2.15 -6.25
CA LYS A 730 28.91 -0.72 -6.56
C LYS A 730 28.41 0.08 -5.36
N SER A 731 27.40 -0.43 -4.64
CA SER A 731 26.89 0.24 -3.43
C SER A 731 27.94 0.29 -2.31
N ILE A 732 28.70 -0.81 -2.10
CA ILE A 732 29.75 -0.91 -1.08
C ILE A 732 30.89 0.04 -1.40
N ASP A 733 31.29 0.17 -2.66
CA ASP A 733 32.40 1.05 -3.08
C ASP A 733 32.10 2.55 -2.80
N GLU A 734 30.82 2.92 -2.63
CA GLU A 734 30.37 4.28 -2.26
C GLU A 734 30.17 4.48 -0.74
N MET A 735 30.50 3.47 0.09
CA MET A 735 30.34 3.52 1.55
C MET A 735 31.67 3.58 2.26
N ASP A 736 31.69 4.20 3.43
CA ASP A 736 32.81 4.03 4.39
C ASP A 736 32.77 2.59 4.96
N HIS A 737 33.94 2.07 5.34
CA HIS A 737 34.06 0.68 5.80
C HIS A 737 34.57 0.59 7.22
N PHE A 738 33.94 -0.26 8.02
CA PHE A 738 34.34 -0.46 9.41
C PHE A 738 34.17 -1.93 9.84
N ASP A 739 35.11 -2.44 10.68
CA ASP A 739 35.01 -3.79 11.24
C ASP A 739 34.35 -3.74 12.61
N ILE A 740 33.31 -4.57 12.84
CA ILE A 740 32.57 -4.61 14.11
C ILE A 740 33.46 -4.87 15.33
N LYS A 741 34.56 -5.60 15.16
CA LYS A 741 35.50 -5.89 16.25
C LYS A 741 36.12 -4.61 16.80
N GLN A 742 36.43 -3.64 15.96
CA GLN A 742 36.95 -2.35 16.38
C GLN A 742 35.92 -1.56 17.21
N LEU A 743 34.63 -1.58 16.79
CA LEU A 743 33.54 -0.93 17.50
C LEU A 743 33.32 -1.52 18.91
N GLN A 744 33.44 -2.84 19.03
CA GLN A 744 33.33 -3.53 20.33
C GLN A 744 34.36 -3.04 21.37
N HIS A 745 35.52 -2.61 20.92
CA HIS A 745 36.55 -2.01 21.79
C HIS A 745 36.21 -0.57 22.16
N LEU A 746 35.61 0.20 21.28
CA LEU A 746 35.20 1.60 21.54
C LEU A 746 34.00 1.73 22.48
N VAL A 747 33.13 0.71 22.56
CA VAL A 747 31.88 0.75 23.33
C VAL A 747 32.03 0.09 24.73
N ARG A 748 33.08 -0.69 24.93
CA ARG A 748 33.45 -1.19 26.28
C ARG A 748 33.96 -0.07 27.16
#